data_086ce221913444d677ecd38d76c04ecf
#
_entry.id   086ce221913444d677ecd38d76c04ecf
#
_cell.length_a   1.000
_cell.length_b   1.000
_cell.length_c   1.000
_cell.angle_alpha   90.00
_cell.angle_beta   90.00
_cell.angle_gamma   90.00
#
_symmetry.space_group_name_H-M   'P 1'
#
loop_
_entity.id
_entity.type
_entity.pdbx_description
1 polymer ?
#
loop_
_entity_poly.entity_id
_entity_poly.type
_entity_poly.pdbx_seq_one_letter_code
_entity_poly.pdbx_strand_id
1 'polypeptide(L)'
;MLKLQQIVKDYQAGDTTVHALRGVSLQFRESEFVAILGHSGCGKTTLLNIIGGLDHYTKGDLIIGGRSTKDFSDADWDSYRNHSVGFVFQSYNLIPHQTVLSNVELALTLSGVSKSERRERAIKALESVGLGDQLDKKPNQMSGGQMQRVAIARALVNDPDILLADEPTGALDSETSVQVMEILKNISKDRLIIMVTHNPELAETYASRIVRLKDGEIVDDSAPYEEAVEEKPAAGKSKKTSMSFGTALSLSLNNLMTKKGRTFLTAFAGSIGIIGIALILSLSNGIQTYIDRVQEDTLSSYPLTIEAESMDMSSMVSSMMGVHAQDEGDGEQHDLDAIYSNNIMYDMMSSFASAETQTNNLKDFKTYLEGDNELSSHISSISYDYDLGMSIYAKDTDGKVFKSDVTELLQTCMSELYGGDYSSYFERFGSAYSAMETWEQMLPPQDSESGELVGDLLHEQYDLIYGSWPQNYDEVMLIVNRDNEISDLVIYSLGLSAQDEVVESMQHMLDGSEFDTKDIQSWSYEDLCNMSFKIVLPAERYQYDSASGTYTDVSTTDTGLDFLYNSDDVGTRVKIVGILRPNENAVSSMLSGAIGYTSALTDYLVKKAGQTEILRKQREDPDTDVILGLPFLTDDYSVSDEQKEADVTDYLETLSVTERAAAYTAMMSVPSEEYLSAIVDQQMGSLDRASIEQMVISTYAQQMSVDEATVKSYIAQMDDETLFGYVEQSIREQVTEQYAAGVQARLSNMTSDQLAMALDLALEKSPAVTPLTSEQYNWLYDNYMPATVSNGTYEDNLKLLGDVDLASPKTINIYASTFADKD
;
A
#
# COMPACT_ATOMS: atom_id res chain seq x y z
N MET A 1 52.29 47.53 43.49
CA MET A 1 51.97 48.71 44.34
C MET A 1 50.67 49.33 43.82
N LEU A 2 49.80 49.84 44.68
CA LEU A 2 48.52 50.40 44.38
C LEU A 2 48.47 51.89 44.64
N LYS A 3 48.07 52.74 43.65
CA LYS A 3 48.03 54.18 43.80
C LYS A 3 46.79 54.78 43.13
N LEU A 4 46.04 55.57 43.86
CA LEU A 4 44.89 56.34 43.46
C LEU A 4 45.30 57.80 43.24
N GLN A 5 44.94 58.39 42.07
CA GLN A 5 45.20 59.74 41.78
C GLN A 5 43.93 60.52 41.46
N GLN A 6 43.47 61.39 42.31
CA GLN A 6 42.31 62.27 42.14
C GLN A 6 41.05 61.50 41.66
N ILE A 7 40.74 60.39 42.35
CA ILE A 7 39.59 59.53 42.01
C ILE A 7 38.30 60.25 42.34
N VAL A 8 37.47 60.46 41.33
CA VAL A 8 36.12 61.00 41.46
C VAL A 8 35.11 59.87 41.00
N LYS A 9 34.06 59.73 41.81
CA LYS A 9 32.95 58.82 41.41
C LYS A 9 31.62 59.49 41.63
N ASP A 10 30.88 59.58 40.52
CA ASP A 10 29.52 60.13 40.44
C ASP A 10 28.53 59.06 40.02
N TYR A 11 27.37 58.97 40.76
CA TYR A 11 26.26 58.13 40.42
C TYR A 11 25.07 58.99 39.99
N GLN A 12 24.41 58.62 38.93
CA GLN A 12 23.15 59.21 38.48
C GLN A 12 22.00 58.56 39.23
N ALA A 13 21.23 59.31 39.98
CA ALA A 13 20.03 58.86 40.69
C ALA A 13 18.82 59.69 40.21
N GLY A 14 18.21 59.24 39.08
CA GLY A 14 17.20 60.03 38.40
C GLY A 14 17.80 61.37 37.87
N ASP A 15 17.21 62.49 38.21
CA ASP A 15 17.66 63.80 37.80
C ASP A 15 18.79 64.39 38.71
N THR A 16 19.22 63.68 39.71
CA THR A 16 20.23 64.15 40.69
C THR A 16 21.54 63.36 40.52
N THR A 17 22.69 64.06 40.58
CA THR A 17 24.00 63.39 40.65
C THR A 17 24.48 63.28 42.08
N VAL A 18 24.81 62.11 42.53
CA VAL A 18 25.37 61.84 43.88
C VAL A 18 26.89 61.72 43.69
N HIS A 19 27.64 62.66 44.35
CA HIS A 19 29.10 62.62 44.35
C HIS A 19 29.58 61.70 45.48
N ALA A 20 29.91 60.45 45.14
CA ALA A 20 30.35 59.43 46.12
C ALA A 20 31.83 59.60 46.51
N LEU A 21 32.68 60.03 45.56
CA LEU A 21 34.08 60.31 45.80
C LEU A 21 34.45 61.60 45.10
N ARG A 22 35.27 62.48 45.83
CA ARG A 22 35.58 63.87 45.38
C ARG A 22 37.07 64.16 45.31
N GLY A 23 37.81 63.31 44.47
CA GLY A 23 39.21 63.53 44.24
C GLY A 23 40.15 62.83 45.20
N VAL A 24 39.84 61.60 45.60
CA VAL A 24 40.63 60.79 46.50
C VAL A 24 41.97 60.41 45.90
N SER A 25 43.05 60.71 46.66
CA SER A 25 44.42 60.36 46.31
C SER A 25 45.02 59.56 47.52
N LEU A 26 45.45 58.33 47.22
CA LEU A 26 46.10 57.43 48.18
C LEU A 26 47.13 56.56 47.49
N GLN A 27 48.16 56.23 48.23
CA GLN A 27 49.19 55.30 47.83
C GLN A 27 49.41 54.29 48.92
N PHE A 28 49.51 53.02 48.63
CA PHE A 28 49.62 51.92 49.57
C PHE A 28 50.98 51.21 49.50
N ARG A 29 51.45 50.70 50.61
CA ARG A 29 52.63 49.85 50.70
C ARG A 29 52.32 48.45 50.28
N GLU A 30 53.30 47.67 49.97
CA GLU A 30 53.08 46.25 49.46
C GLU A 30 52.52 45.36 50.59
N SER A 31 52.88 45.60 51.79
CA SER A 31 52.33 44.91 52.97
C SER A 31 51.99 45.90 54.09
N GLU A 32 50.77 46.16 54.38
CA GLU A 32 50.24 46.95 55.47
C GLU A 32 48.79 46.63 55.74
N PHE A 33 48.32 46.95 56.93
CA PHE A 33 46.93 46.88 57.30
C PHE A 33 46.32 48.28 57.30
N VAL A 34 45.60 48.68 56.34
CA VAL A 34 45.00 50.01 56.24
C VAL A 34 43.52 49.87 56.58
N ALA A 35 43.08 50.72 57.63
CA ALA A 35 41.65 50.86 57.86
C ALA A 35 41.17 52.21 57.31
N ILE A 36 40.14 52.17 56.45
CA ILE A 36 39.38 53.30 55.96
C ILE A 36 38.22 53.54 56.91
N LEU A 37 38.30 54.56 57.73
CA LEU A 37 37.32 54.89 58.75
C LEU A 37 36.41 56.04 58.30
N GLY A 38 35.09 55.92 58.47
CA GLY A 38 34.13 57.00 58.25
C GLY A 38 32.68 56.59 58.49
N HIS A 39 31.78 57.57 58.57
CA HIS A 39 30.37 57.32 58.73
C HIS A 39 29.74 56.55 57.58
N SER A 40 28.57 55.92 57.79
CA SER A 40 27.82 55.26 56.75
C SER A 40 27.47 56.27 55.62
N GLY A 41 27.62 55.88 54.38
CA GLY A 41 27.35 56.71 53.18
C GLY A 41 28.45 57.65 52.74
N CYS A 42 29.62 57.79 53.47
CA CYS A 42 30.71 58.66 53.07
C CYS A 42 31.60 58.19 51.91
N GLY A 43 31.23 57.06 51.19
CA GLY A 43 31.94 56.61 49.99
C GLY A 43 32.93 55.45 50.24
N LYS A 44 33.01 54.81 51.42
CA LYS A 44 34.01 53.75 51.75
C LYS A 44 33.88 52.51 50.82
N THR A 45 32.70 51.96 50.79
CA THR A 45 32.43 50.78 49.93
C THR A 45 32.62 51.13 48.48
N THR A 46 32.25 52.33 48.02
CA THR A 46 32.51 52.79 46.64
C THR A 46 34.01 52.80 46.34
N LEU A 47 34.82 53.33 47.27
CA LEU A 47 36.26 53.32 47.12
C LEU A 47 36.84 51.92 47.06
N LEU A 48 36.37 51.03 47.97
CA LEU A 48 36.80 49.65 48.00
C LEU A 48 36.44 48.91 46.64
N ASN A 49 35.20 49.13 46.13
CA ASN A 49 34.76 48.55 44.87
C ASN A 49 35.61 49.07 43.69
N ILE A 50 35.99 50.33 43.62
CA ILE A 50 36.87 50.87 42.64
C ILE A 50 38.25 50.21 42.68
N ILE A 51 38.83 50.10 43.89
CA ILE A 51 40.11 49.44 44.09
C ILE A 51 40.06 47.98 43.70
N GLY A 52 38.96 47.31 43.97
CA GLY A 52 38.74 45.92 43.59
C GLY A 52 38.36 45.69 42.16
N GLY A 53 38.14 46.72 41.36
CA GLY A 53 37.74 46.63 39.96
C GLY A 53 36.28 46.10 39.79
N LEU A 54 35.44 46.27 40.82
CA LEU A 54 34.00 45.92 40.76
C LEU A 54 33.18 47.12 40.26
N ASP A 55 33.72 48.34 40.37
CA ASP A 55 33.13 49.56 39.82
C ASP A 55 34.21 50.44 39.18
N HIS A 56 33.82 51.33 38.30
CA HIS A 56 34.70 52.23 37.58
C HIS A 56 34.60 53.65 38.12
N TYR A 57 35.70 54.32 38.22
CA TYR A 57 35.77 55.77 38.59
C TYR A 57 35.29 56.64 37.43
N THR A 58 34.75 57.83 37.74
CA THR A 58 34.30 58.83 36.73
C THR A 58 35.47 59.71 36.23
N LYS A 59 36.39 60.11 37.12
CA LYS A 59 37.57 60.88 36.81
C LYS A 59 38.72 60.43 37.70
N GLY A 60 39.96 60.82 37.38
CA GLY A 60 41.14 60.40 38.05
C GLY A 60 41.92 59.30 37.36
N ASP A 61 42.77 58.60 38.13
CA ASP A 61 43.50 57.42 37.62
C ASP A 61 43.80 56.43 38.75
N LEU A 62 43.58 55.12 38.47
CA LEU A 62 43.98 54.06 39.40
C LEU A 62 45.17 53.32 38.77
N ILE A 63 46.32 53.35 39.49
CA ILE A 63 47.52 52.66 38.97
C ILE A 63 47.77 51.40 39.80
N ILE A 64 47.90 50.31 39.10
CA ILE A 64 48.10 48.95 39.67
C ILE A 64 49.40 48.39 39.13
N GLY A 65 50.38 48.05 40.01
CA GLY A 65 51.63 47.50 39.52
C GLY A 65 52.40 48.41 38.56
N GLY A 66 52.18 49.73 38.68
CA GLY A 66 52.85 50.77 37.81
C GLY A 66 52.13 50.99 36.44
N ARG A 67 50.97 50.31 36.18
CA ARG A 67 50.20 50.48 34.95
C ARG A 67 48.87 51.16 35.26
N SER A 68 48.53 52.18 34.46
CA SER A 68 47.25 52.89 34.55
C SER A 68 46.07 51.91 34.17
N THR A 69 45.04 51.97 34.96
CA THR A 69 43.83 51.15 34.66
C THR A 69 43.00 51.71 33.50
N LYS A 70 43.33 52.92 32.97
CA LYS A 70 42.75 53.43 31.73
C LYS A 70 43.13 52.61 30.51
N ASP A 71 44.26 51.86 30.60
CA ASP A 71 44.81 51.01 29.56
C ASP A 71 44.43 49.55 29.75
N PHE A 72 43.56 49.24 30.72
CA PHE A 72 43.11 47.88 30.97
C PHE A 72 42.00 47.47 30.02
N SER A 73 42.16 46.32 29.41
CA SER A 73 41.09 45.59 28.71
C SER A 73 40.24 44.84 29.70
N ASP A 74 39.06 44.36 29.27
CA ASP A 74 38.19 43.47 30.11
C ASP A 74 38.96 42.23 30.60
N ALA A 75 39.83 41.69 29.79
CA ALA A 75 40.68 40.54 30.15
C ALA A 75 41.72 40.90 31.24
N ASP A 76 42.24 42.17 31.27
CA ASP A 76 43.15 42.65 32.30
C ASP A 76 42.40 42.82 33.60
N TRP A 77 41.18 43.37 33.57
CA TRP A 77 40.30 43.46 34.73
C TRP A 77 39.90 42.08 35.30
N ASP A 78 39.57 41.08 34.42
CA ASP A 78 39.30 39.71 34.85
C ASP A 78 40.54 39.07 35.50
N SER A 79 41.70 39.27 34.92
CA SER A 79 42.96 38.74 35.52
C SER A 79 43.25 39.40 36.87
N TYR A 80 43.07 40.71 37.02
CA TYR A 80 43.28 41.43 38.27
C TYR A 80 42.32 40.93 39.37
N ARG A 81 41.01 40.84 39.08
CA ARG A 81 39.98 40.36 40.01
C ARG A 81 40.18 38.90 40.45
N ASN A 82 40.66 38.06 39.52
CA ASN A 82 40.82 36.63 39.83
C ASN A 82 42.15 36.28 40.51
N HIS A 83 43.19 37.06 40.29
CA HIS A 83 44.55 36.69 40.77
C HIS A 83 45.17 37.67 41.73
N SER A 84 44.87 38.95 41.61
CA SER A 84 45.56 39.99 42.41
C SER A 84 44.74 40.48 43.61
N VAL A 85 43.39 40.28 43.58
CA VAL A 85 42.54 40.79 44.64
C VAL A 85 41.68 39.67 45.23
N GLY A 86 41.67 39.62 46.55
CA GLY A 86 40.70 38.86 47.36
C GLY A 86 39.65 39.79 47.97
N PHE A 87 38.38 39.44 47.95
CA PHE A 87 37.27 40.24 48.41
C PHE A 87 36.52 39.55 49.56
N VAL A 88 36.41 40.21 50.69
CA VAL A 88 35.65 39.80 51.88
C VAL A 88 34.50 40.77 52.08
N PHE A 89 33.27 40.28 51.76
CA PHE A 89 32.07 41.09 51.83
C PHE A 89 31.41 41.08 53.19
N GLN A 90 30.66 42.11 53.49
CA GLN A 90 29.90 42.27 54.73
C GLN A 90 28.88 41.14 54.96
N SER A 91 28.24 40.68 53.90
CA SER A 91 27.15 39.67 53.95
C SER A 91 27.62 38.25 53.58
N TYR A 92 28.86 37.88 53.75
CA TYR A 92 29.51 36.60 53.49
C TYR A 92 29.44 36.18 51.96
N ASN A 93 28.35 36.37 51.29
CA ASN A 93 28.10 36.01 49.91
C ASN A 93 28.49 34.57 49.57
N LEU A 94 28.12 33.61 50.41
CA LEU A 94 28.28 32.19 50.23
C LEU A 94 27.06 31.60 49.54
N ILE A 95 27.30 30.62 48.68
CA ILE A 95 26.24 29.89 47.98
C ILE A 95 25.60 28.89 48.95
N PRO A 96 24.30 29.06 49.32
CA PRO A 96 23.70 28.34 50.46
C PRO A 96 23.55 26.84 50.27
N HIS A 97 23.45 26.39 48.99
CA HIS A 97 23.26 24.98 48.68
C HIS A 97 24.56 24.23 48.44
N GLN A 98 25.69 24.92 48.37
CA GLN A 98 27.03 24.32 48.26
C GLN A 98 27.66 24.12 49.64
N THR A 99 28.59 23.16 49.71
CA THR A 99 29.39 22.95 50.89
C THR A 99 30.39 24.09 51.12
N VAL A 100 30.97 24.20 52.32
CA VAL A 100 32.06 25.14 52.69
C VAL A 100 33.21 24.96 51.68
N LEU A 101 33.66 23.73 51.49
CA LEU A 101 34.74 23.41 50.55
C LEU A 101 34.40 23.88 49.11
N SER A 102 33.18 23.57 48.62
CA SER A 102 32.76 23.97 47.30
C SER A 102 32.66 25.48 47.09
N ASN A 103 32.31 26.24 48.16
CA ASN A 103 32.29 27.69 48.12
C ASN A 103 33.70 28.29 47.96
N VAL A 104 34.73 27.68 48.56
CA VAL A 104 36.12 28.11 48.40
C VAL A 104 36.69 27.63 47.03
N GLU A 105 36.40 26.39 46.64
CA GLU A 105 36.83 25.83 45.35
C GLU A 105 36.31 26.66 44.15
N LEU A 106 35.18 27.32 44.29
CA LEU A 106 34.57 28.09 43.21
C LEU A 106 35.48 29.19 42.68
N ALA A 107 36.20 29.91 43.59
CA ALA A 107 37.15 30.94 43.18
C ALA A 107 38.28 30.39 42.28
N LEU A 108 38.76 29.19 42.61
CA LEU A 108 39.79 28.47 41.80
C LEU A 108 39.19 27.89 40.50
N THR A 109 37.89 27.59 40.46
CA THR A 109 37.20 27.09 39.26
C THR A 109 37.19 28.17 38.17
N LEU A 110 36.95 29.40 38.57
CA LEU A 110 36.95 30.55 37.66
C LEU A 110 38.37 30.90 37.18
N SER A 111 39.39 30.60 37.97
CA SER A 111 40.82 30.79 37.62
C SER A 111 41.39 29.65 36.75
N GLY A 112 40.60 28.64 36.38
CA GLY A 112 41.01 27.54 35.48
C GLY A 112 41.90 26.45 36.09
N VAL A 113 41.99 26.40 37.42
CA VAL A 113 42.82 25.40 38.14
C VAL A 113 42.23 24.00 38.04
N SER A 114 43.04 22.96 38.00
CA SER A 114 42.60 21.55 37.91
C SER A 114 41.81 21.12 39.14
N LYS A 115 40.88 20.16 39.01
CA LYS A 115 40.01 19.71 40.10
C LYS A 115 40.77 19.20 41.33
N SER A 116 41.85 18.47 41.16
CA SER A 116 42.67 17.95 42.28
C SER A 116 43.40 19.06 43.04
N GLU A 117 44.00 19.99 42.34
CA GLU A 117 44.74 21.10 42.85
C GLU A 117 43.78 22.12 43.54
N ARG A 118 42.59 22.36 42.97
CA ARG A 118 41.55 23.18 43.61
C ARG A 118 41.17 22.66 44.97
N ARG A 119 40.93 21.37 45.07
CA ARG A 119 40.54 20.77 46.35
C ARG A 119 41.63 20.89 47.38
N GLU A 120 42.85 20.61 47.01
CA GLU A 120 44.03 20.74 47.93
C GLU A 120 44.20 22.19 48.43
N ARG A 121 44.19 23.18 47.51
CA ARG A 121 44.34 24.59 47.86
C ARG A 121 43.17 25.07 48.73
N ALA A 122 41.93 24.66 48.41
CA ALA A 122 40.72 25.05 49.16
C ALA A 122 40.76 24.50 50.61
N ILE A 123 41.24 23.24 50.75
CA ILE A 123 41.43 22.66 52.06
C ILE A 123 42.48 23.46 52.90
N LYS A 124 43.63 23.72 52.31
CA LYS A 124 44.69 24.52 52.95
C LYS A 124 44.20 25.91 53.34
N ALA A 125 43.43 26.58 52.49
CA ALA A 125 42.86 27.88 52.78
C ALA A 125 41.88 27.84 54.01
N LEU A 126 41.04 26.76 54.04
CA LEU A 126 40.11 26.53 55.13
C LEU A 126 40.84 26.17 56.48
N GLU A 127 41.90 25.38 56.38
CA GLU A 127 42.75 25.07 57.54
C GLU A 127 43.42 26.33 58.09
N SER A 128 43.90 27.24 57.25
CA SER A 128 44.55 28.48 57.66
C SER A 128 43.64 29.44 58.43
N VAL A 129 42.30 29.29 58.28
CA VAL A 129 41.30 30.06 59.07
C VAL A 129 40.62 29.22 60.13
N GLY A 130 41.18 28.04 60.47
CA GLY A 130 40.68 27.16 61.51
C GLY A 130 39.35 26.44 61.23
N LEU A 131 39.11 26.07 59.99
CA LEU A 131 37.88 25.41 59.53
C LEU A 131 38.15 24.09 58.76
N GLY A 132 39.29 23.45 58.97
CA GLY A 132 39.67 22.20 58.28
C GLY A 132 38.76 21.00 58.58
N ASP A 133 38.07 21.03 59.72
CA ASP A 133 37.10 19.97 60.11
C ASP A 133 35.65 20.23 59.62
N GLN A 134 35.39 21.35 58.98
CA GLN A 134 34.03 21.81 58.59
C GLN A 134 33.77 21.76 57.10
N LEU A 135 34.56 20.99 56.29
CA LEU A 135 34.59 21.03 54.83
C LEU A 135 33.25 20.70 54.13
N ASP A 136 32.52 19.77 54.71
CA ASP A 136 31.27 19.24 54.07
C ASP A 136 30.01 19.94 54.60
N LYS A 137 30.13 20.85 55.59
CA LYS A 137 28.99 21.62 56.06
C LYS A 137 28.55 22.64 55.02
N LYS A 138 27.28 23.03 55.12
CA LYS A 138 26.69 24.09 54.29
C LYS A 138 26.61 25.38 55.11
N PRO A 139 26.56 26.57 54.47
CA PRO A 139 26.46 27.85 55.15
C PRO A 139 25.36 27.94 56.22
N ASN A 140 24.20 27.36 55.99
CA ASN A 140 23.09 27.30 56.91
C ASN A 140 23.32 26.43 58.15
N GLN A 141 24.43 25.71 58.26
CA GLN A 141 24.84 24.89 59.39
C GLN A 141 26.00 25.51 60.14
N MET A 142 26.34 26.77 59.87
CA MET A 142 27.49 27.45 60.41
C MET A 142 27.07 28.74 61.16
N SER A 143 27.88 29.13 62.14
CA SER A 143 27.73 30.44 62.83
C SER A 143 28.16 31.58 61.90
N GLY A 144 27.76 32.80 62.20
CA GLY A 144 28.16 33.98 61.40
C GLY A 144 29.66 34.15 61.31
N GLY A 145 30.38 33.94 62.41
CA GLY A 145 31.87 34.04 62.49
C GLY A 145 32.52 32.90 61.70
N GLN A 146 31.95 31.69 61.65
CA GLN A 146 32.44 30.60 60.81
C GLN A 146 32.21 30.92 59.32
N MET A 147 31.02 31.47 58.94
CA MET A 147 30.75 31.92 57.59
C MET A 147 31.69 33.02 57.13
N GLN A 148 32.06 33.95 57.99
CA GLN A 148 33.02 35.01 57.68
C GLN A 148 34.40 34.42 57.42
N ARG A 149 34.83 33.44 58.25
CA ARG A 149 36.13 32.76 58.05
C ARG A 149 36.14 31.98 56.71
N VAL A 150 34.99 31.37 56.28
CA VAL A 150 34.89 30.77 54.97
C VAL A 150 35.03 31.83 53.86
N ALA A 151 34.43 33.00 54.01
CA ALA A 151 34.56 34.11 53.09
C ALA A 151 36.00 34.61 52.96
N ILE A 152 36.73 34.64 54.09
CA ILE A 152 38.16 34.98 54.09
C ILE A 152 38.97 33.88 53.39
N ALA A 153 38.73 32.60 53.65
CA ALA A 153 39.43 31.52 53.04
C ALA A 153 39.18 31.53 51.52
N ARG A 154 37.95 31.81 51.05
CA ARG A 154 37.59 32.00 49.62
C ARG A 154 38.35 33.14 48.97
N ALA A 155 38.52 34.28 49.73
CA ALA A 155 39.27 35.42 49.22
C ALA A 155 40.78 35.13 49.10
N LEU A 156 41.34 34.27 49.99
CA LEU A 156 42.75 33.93 50.05
C LEU A 156 43.17 32.80 49.10
N VAL A 157 42.24 31.95 48.65
CA VAL A 157 42.54 30.70 47.91
C VAL A 157 43.32 30.86 46.61
N ASN A 158 43.14 32.04 45.96
CA ASN A 158 43.89 32.42 44.75
C ASN A 158 45.25 33.06 45.06
N ASP A 159 45.65 33.19 46.36
CA ASP A 159 46.88 33.84 46.82
C ASP A 159 47.01 35.29 46.31
N PRO A 160 46.03 36.15 46.59
CA PRO A 160 46.04 37.53 46.14
C PRO A 160 47.04 38.42 46.82
N ASP A 161 47.58 39.42 46.14
CA ASP A 161 48.47 40.45 46.66
C ASP A 161 47.73 41.45 47.58
N ILE A 162 46.45 41.67 47.27
CA ILE A 162 45.60 42.65 47.95
C ILE A 162 44.33 41.95 48.47
N LEU A 163 44.04 42.15 49.74
CA LEU A 163 42.81 41.71 50.36
C LEU A 163 41.95 42.92 50.75
N LEU A 164 40.76 42.99 50.20
CA LEU A 164 39.76 44.02 50.43
C LEU A 164 38.72 43.49 51.38
N ALA A 165 38.45 44.17 52.47
CA ALA A 165 37.50 43.75 53.49
C ALA A 165 36.46 44.85 53.75
N ASP A 166 35.22 44.57 53.35
CA ASP A 166 34.09 45.50 53.57
C ASP A 166 33.33 45.11 54.82
N GLU A 167 33.55 45.91 55.90
CA GLU A 167 32.98 45.76 57.29
C GLU A 167 33.02 44.26 57.78
N PRO A 168 34.18 43.62 57.79
CA PRO A 168 34.31 42.18 58.05
C PRO A 168 33.78 41.67 59.35
N THR A 169 33.48 42.54 60.25
CA THR A 169 32.99 42.24 61.61
C THR A 169 31.58 42.78 61.88
N GLY A 170 30.95 43.47 60.94
CA GLY A 170 29.68 44.18 61.12
C GLY A 170 28.47 43.32 61.49
N ALA A 171 28.51 42.00 61.23
CA ALA A 171 27.43 41.08 61.58
C ALA A 171 27.85 40.02 62.65
N LEU A 172 28.94 40.29 63.34
CA LEU A 172 29.53 39.36 64.33
C LEU A 172 29.45 39.85 65.79
N ASP A 173 29.41 38.92 66.69
CA ASP A 173 29.57 39.21 68.12
C ASP A 173 31.02 39.65 68.42
N SER A 174 31.26 40.24 69.63
CA SER A 174 32.55 40.84 69.97
C SER A 174 33.70 39.81 70.00
N GLU A 175 33.46 38.58 70.45
CA GLU A 175 34.49 37.56 70.55
C GLU A 175 34.92 37.05 69.17
N THR A 176 33.95 36.81 68.37
CA THR A 176 34.18 36.36 66.99
C THR A 176 34.81 37.45 66.12
N SER A 177 34.47 38.71 66.40
CA SER A 177 35.09 39.88 65.75
C SER A 177 36.57 39.92 65.99
N VAL A 178 37.01 39.70 67.28
CA VAL A 178 38.42 39.62 67.64
C VAL A 178 39.13 38.49 66.84
N GLN A 179 38.52 37.31 66.73
CA GLN A 179 39.10 36.15 65.97
C GLN A 179 39.32 36.49 64.50
N VAL A 180 38.36 37.11 63.85
CA VAL A 180 38.44 37.56 62.50
C VAL A 180 39.53 38.62 62.30
N MET A 181 39.60 39.58 63.21
CA MET A 181 40.64 40.65 63.15
C MET A 181 42.06 40.14 63.40
N GLU A 182 42.26 39.18 64.26
CA GLU A 182 43.54 38.48 64.41
C GLU A 182 43.98 37.73 63.18
N ILE A 183 43.04 37.06 62.46
CA ILE A 183 43.32 36.38 61.18
C ILE A 183 43.78 37.43 60.15
N LEU A 184 43.04 38.55 60.00
CA LEU A 184 43.39 39.60 59.05
C LEU A 184 44.75 40.25 59.43
N LYS A 185 45.03 40.49 60.71
CA LYS A 185 46.35 41.05 61.18
C LYS A 185 47.51 40.13 60.83
N ASN A 186 47.32 38.85 61.01
CA ASN A 186 48.34 37.86 60.64
C ASN A 186 48.62 37.85 59.10
N ILE A 187 47.58 37.97 58.30
CA ILE A 187 47.67 38.01 56.84
C ILE A 187 48.38 39.29 56.36
N SER A 188 48.19 40.43 57.06
CA SER A 188 48.78 41.70 56.65
C SER A 188 50.31 41.81 56.79
N LYS A 189 50.96 40.80 57.38
CA LYS A 189 52.42 40.76 57.44
C LYS A 189 53.06 40.55 56.11
N ASP A 190 52.36 39.83 55.16
CA ASP A 190 52.90 39.41 53.86
C ASP A 190 52.17 40.09 52.66
N ARG A 191 51.04 40.79 52.89
CA ARG A 191 50.23 41.38 51.80
C ARG A 191 49.46 42.63 52.30
N LEU A 192 49.00 43.45 51.33
CA LEU A 192 48.16 44.60 51.60
C LEU A 192 46.74 44.23 51.96
N ILE A 193 46.31 44.73 53.15
CA ILE A 193 44.92 44.64 53.59
C ILE A 193 44.29 46.02 53.60
N ILE A 194 43.21 46.23 52.92
CA ILE A 194 42.42 47.44 52.95
C ILE A 194 41.04 47.07 53.50
N MET A 195 40.81 47.53 54.81
CA MET A 195 39.56 47.30 55.48
C MET A 195 38.77 48.59 55.54
N VAL A 196 37.49 48.55 55.21
CA VAL A 196 36.55 49.62 55.53
C VAL A 196 35.78 49.25 56.78
N THR A 197 35.63 50.19 57.67
CA THR A 197 34.89 49.97 58.92
C THR A 197 34.30 51.29 59.42
N HIS A 198 33.27 51.20 60.20
CA HIS A 198 32.72 52.31 60.98
C HIS A 198 33.08 52.23 62.50
N ASN A 199 33.79 51.15 62.91
CA ASN A 199 34.22 50.91 64.27
C ASN A 199 35.66 51.45 64.53
N PRO A 200 35.84 52.57 65.23
CA PRO A 200 37.15 53.16 65.49
C PRO A 200 38.05 52.31 66.38
N GLU A 201 37.46 51.59 67.38
CA GLU A 201 38.25 50.75 68.29
C GLU A 201 38.98 49.63 67.62
N LEU A 202 38.28 48.94 66.67
CA LEU A 202 38.89 47.86 65.87
C LEU A 202 39.95 48.44 64.90
N ALA A 203 39.71 49.57 64.30
CA ALA A 203 40.68 50.27 63.44
C ALA A 203 41.95 50.60 64.23
N GLU A 204 41.87 51.24 65.42
CA GLU A 204 42.99 51.64 66.27
C GLU A 204 43.77 50.46 66.83
N THR A 205 43.08 49.31 67.07
CA THR A 205 43.73 48.13 67.66
C THR A 205 44.50 47.29 66.67
N TYR A 206 43.96 47.14 65.47
CA TYR A 206 44.48 46.17 64.51
C TYR A 206 45.17 46.77 63.33
N ALA A 207 44.78 47.99 62.82
CA ALA A 207 45.37 48.59 61.66
C ALA A 207 46.67 49.23 61.90
N SER A 208 47.61 49.10 60.96
CA SER A 208 48.89 49.79 60.99
C SER A 208 48.79 51.24 60.46
N ARG A 209 47.69 51.55 59.73
CA ARG A 209 47.42 52.87 59.16
C ARG A 209 45.91 53.13 59.09
N ILE A 210 45.50 54.32 59.53
CA ILE A 210 44.11 54.70 59.53
C ILE A 210 43.91 55.88 58.58
N VAL A 211 43.04 55.74 57.58
CA VAL A 211 42.63 56.80 56.65
C VAL A 211 41.19 57.19 56.99
N ARG A 212 40.95 58.45 57.30
CA ARG A 212 39.60 58.94 57.59
C ARG A 212 38.97 59.57 56.39
N LEU A 213 37.82 58.94 55.97
CA LEU A 213 37.03 59.37 54.82
C LEU A 213 35.76 60.08 55.34
N LYS A 214 35.55 61.33 54.91
CA LYS A 214 34.32 62.08 55.13
C LYS A 214 33.79 62.69 53.85
N ASP A 215 32.52 62.54 53.55
CA ASP A 215 31.81 63.11 52.39
C ASP A 215 32.55 62.98 51.07
N GLY A 216 33.19 61.82 50.84
CA GLY A 216 33.96 61.50 49.65
C GLY A 216 35.35 61.99 49.52
N GLU A 217 35.89 62.64 50.61
CA GLU A 217 37.23 63.20 50.68
C GLU A 217 38.03 62.59 51.83
N ILE A 218 39.36 62.47 51.68
CA ILE A 218 40.25 62.06 52.75
C ILE A 218 40.52 63.30 53.65
N VAL A 219 40.17 63.19 54.92
CA VAL A 219 40.33 64.27 55.91
C VAL A 219 41.52 64.04 56.77
N ASP A 220 42.01 62.78 56.96
CA ASP A 220 43.15 62.49 57.79
C ASP A 220 43.79 61.12 57.36
N ASP A 221 45.09 61.03 57.49
CA ASP A 221 45.88 59.83 57.24
C ASP A 221 47.01 59.70 58.22
N SER A 222 46.94 58.68 59.10
CA SER A 222 47.83 58.49 60.21
C SER A 222 49.29 58.17 59.84
N ALA A 223 49.55 57.67 58.62
CA ALA A 223 50.90 57.33 58.21
C ALA A 223 51.00 57.48 56.64
N PRO A 224 50.92 58.70 56.13
CA PRO A 224 50.93 58.91 54.68
C PRO A 224 52.17 58.31 54.05
N TYR A 225 52.00 57.82 52.85
CA TYR A 225 53.06 57.16 52.07
C TYR A 225 53.09 57.74 50.63
N GLU A 226 54.24 58.29 50.32
CA GLU A 226 54.49 58.82 48.99
C GLU A 226 55.90 58.37 48.54
N GLU A 227 55.93 57.49 47.51
CA GLU A 227 57.17 57.07 46.88
C GLU A 227 57.17 57.52 45.42
N ALA A 228 58.30 58.03 44.93
CA ALA A 228 58.47 58.35 43.55
C ALA A 228 58.41 57.07 42.69
N VAL A 229 57.32 56.80 42.06
CA VAL A 229 57.14 55.64 41.17
C VAL A 229 58.01 55.81 39.92
N GLU A 230 59.10 55.08 39.77
CA GLU A 230 59.75 54.87 38.51
C GLU A 230 58.79 53.98 37.67
N GLU A 231 58.34 54.51 36.54
CA GLU A 231 57.56 53.74 35.56
C GLU A 231 58.47 52.64 34.90
N LYS A 232 58.48 51.45 35.49
CA LYS A 232 59.04 50.27 34.81
C LYS A 232 57.92 49.61 34.06
N PRO A 233 58.03 49.47 32.73
CA PRO A 233 57.03 48.67 31.97
C PRO A 233 57.17 47.22 32.43
N ALA A 234 56.34 46.74 33.32
CA ALA A 234 56.24 45.35 33.69
C ALA A 234 55.55 44.59 32.51
N ALA A 235 56.36 43.94 31.69
CA ALA A 235 55.95 42.94 30.75
C ALA A 235 55.56 41.66 31.52
N GLY A 236 54.53 41.73 32.34
CA GLY A 236 53.90 40.57 32.90
C GLY A 236 52.86 40.00 31.93
N LYS A 237 53.07 38.81 31.38
CA LYS A 237 52.02 38.08 30.62
C LYS A 237 50.83 37.90 31.53
N SER A 238 49.72 38.56 31.19
CA SER A 238 48.42 38.34 31.84
C SER A 238 48.12 36.85 31.88
N LYS A 239 47.93 36.28 33.02
CA LYS A 239 47.51 34.87 33.20
C LYS A 239 46.11 34.77 32.56
N LYS A 240 45.95 33.90 31.52
CA LYS A 240 44.68 33.70 30.86
C LYS A 240 43.68 33.05 31.85
N THR A 241 42.62 33.79 32.12
CA THR A 241 41.45 33.24 32.84
C THR A 241 40.53 32.63 31.78
N SER A 242 40.43 31.31 31.69
CA SER A 242 39.46 30.63 30.81
C SER A 242 38.95 29.37 31.49
N MET A 243 37.63 29.31 31.61
CA MET A 243 36.94 28.09 32.06
C MET A 243 36.66 27.19 30.86
N SER A 244 36.90 25.88 31.01
CA SER A 244 36.60 24.91 29.91
C SER A 244 35.11 24.83 29.69
N PHE A 245 34.68 24.60 28.39
CA PHE A 245 33.27 24.45 28.06
C PHE A 245 32.61 23.34 28.88
N GLY A 246 33.29 22.22 29.09
CA GLY A 246 32.77 21.13 29.92
C GLY A 246 32.51 21.54 31.37
N THR A 247 33.37 22.43 31.95
CA THR A 247 33.17 22.94 33.33
C THR A 247 31.98 23.90 33.38
N ALA A 248 31.83 24.75 32.37
CA ALA A 248 30.70 25.68 32.24
C ALA A 248 29.38 24.94 32.10
N LEU A 249 29.34 23.91 31.24
CA LEU A 249 28.18 23.06 31.05
C LEU A 249 27.80 22.32 32.36
N SER A 250 28.79 21.75 33.05
CA SER A 250 28.56 21.06 34.31
C SER A 250 28.03 21.98 35.43
N LEU A 251 28.55 23.20 35.50
CA LEU A 251 28.05 24.19 36.45
C LEU A 251 26.62 24.63 36.13
N SER A 252 26.32 24.84 34.85
CA SER A 252 24.98 25.19 34.37
C SER A 252 23.98 24.06 34.66
N LEU A 253 24.35 22.81 34.37
CA LEU A 253 23.53 21.63 34.65
C LEU A 253 23.28 21.47 36.18
N ASN A 254 24.33 21.62 37.00
CA ASN A 254 24.17 21.57 38.44
C ASN A 254 23.23 22.66 38.97
N ASN A 255 23.32 23.87 38.39
CA ASN A 255 22.43 24.95 38.77
C ASN A 255 20.98 24.69 38.38
N LEU A 256 20.73 24.11 37.19
CA LEU A 256 19.40 23.67 36.77
C LEU A 256 18.85 22.58 37.69
N MET A 257 19.71 21.68 38.17
CA MET A 257 19.35 20.59 39.06
C MET A 257 19.10 21.01 40.51
N THR A 258 19.41 22.25 40.90
CA THR A 258 19.08 22.75 42.26
C THR A 258 17.58 22.88 42.48
N LYS A 259 16.80 23.15 41.44
CA LYS A 259 15.34 23.26 41.45
C LYS A 259 14.70 22.20 40.55
N LYS A 260 14.97 20.93 40.85
CA LYS A 260 14.59 19.77 40.04
C LYS A 260 13.12 19.78 39.54
N GLY A 261 12.18 20.10 40.46
CA GLY A 261 10.77 20.13 40.11
C GLY A 261 10.41 21.19 39.07
N ARG A 262 10.94 22.42 39.22
CA ARG A 262 10.70 23.50 38.28
C ARG A 262 11.34 23.21 36.90
N THR A 263 12.59 22.76 36.92
CA THR A 263 13.32 22.41 35.68
C THR A 263 12.63 21.30 34.92
N PHE A 264 12.19 20.23 35.64
CA PHE A 264 11.41 19.13 35.03
C PHE A 264 10.10 19.62 34.46
N LEU A 265 9.31 20.41 35.23
CA LEU A 265 8.02 20.94 34.74
C LEU A 265 8.18 21.82 33.50
N THR A 266 9.18 22.68 33.48
CA THR A 266 9.43 23.57 32.32
C THR A 266 9.89 22.76 31.11
N ALA A 267 10.79 21.79 31.30
CA ALA A 267 11.24 20.89 30.22
C ALA A 267 10.10 20.03 29.71
N PHE A 268 9.28 19.47 30.60
CA PHE A 268 8.10 18.67 30.25
C PHE A 268 7.07 19.50 29.49
N ALA A 269 6.74 20.71 29.95
CA ALA A 269 5.81 21.58 29.26
C ALA A 269 6.33 21.97 27.86
N GLY A 270 7.62 22.24 27.71
CA GLY A 270 8.24 22.50 26.40
C GLY A 270 8.29 21.28 25.49
N SER A 271 8.48 20.09 26.07
CA SER A 271 8.58 18.86 25.30
C SER A 271 7.22 18.34 24.80
N ILE A 272 6.10 18.67 25.44
CA ILE A 272 4.75 18.26 25.02
C ILE A 272 4.49 18.71 23.57
N GLY A 273 4.78 19.95 23.24
CA GLY A 273 4.60 20.47 21.89
C GLY A 273 5.47 19.73 20.85
N ILE A 274 6.73 19.48 21.21
CA ILE A 274 7.68 18.77 20.32
C ILE A 274 7.26 17.32 20.16
N ILE A 275 6.86 16.65 21.25
CA ILE A 275 6.36 15.26 21.21
C ILE A 275 5.09 15.19 20.37
N GLY A 276 4.16 16.12 20.54
CA GLY A 276 2.93 16.19 19.75
C GLY A 276 3.22 16.33 18.25
N ILE A 277 4.08 17.27 17.88
CA ILE A 277 4.48 17.47 16.49
C ILE A 277 5.22 16.22 15.94
N ALA A 278 6.14 15.66 16.72
CA ALA A 278 6.89 14.47 16.32
C ALA A 278 5.97 13.26 16.12
N LEU A 279 4.98 13.05 16.99
CA LEU A 279 3.98 12.00 16.85
C LEU A 279 3.12 12.18 15.59
N ILE A 280 2.64 13.43 15.38
CA ILE A 280 1.84 13.73 14.17
C ILE A 280 2.66 13.50 12.91
N LEU A 281 3.89 13.99 12.85
CA LEU A 281 4.77 13.81 11.70
C LEU A 281 5.12 12.33 11.48
N SER A 282 5.43 11.59 12.56
CA SER A 282 5.73 10.16 12.46
C SER A 282 4.52 9.35 12.00
N LEU A 283 3.33 9.67 12.54
CA LEU A 283 2.10 9.01 12.14
C LEU A 283 1.74 9.35 10.68
N SER A 284 1.83 10.63 10.30
CA SER A 284 1.58 11.09 8.94
C SER A 284 2.54 10.45 7.94
N ASN A 285 3.84 10.42 8.25
CA ASN A 285 4.83 9.77 7.40
C ASN A 285 4.63 8.25 7.34
N GLY A 286 4.27 7.63 8.46
CA GLY A 286 3.96 6.19 8.51
C GLY A 286 2.72 5.83 7.68
N ILE A 287 1.66 6.64 7.77
CA ILE A 287 0.46 6.46 6.94
C ILE A 287 0.79 6.69 5.46
N GLN A 288 1.55 7.75 5.14
CA GLN A 288 1.95 8.02 3.76
C GLN A 288 2.76 6.86 3.18
N THR A 289 3.78 6.40 3.89
CA THR A 289 4.59 5.25 3.47
C THR A 289 3.75 3.98 3.32
N TYR A 290 2.76 3.78 4.19
CA TYR A 290 1.83 2.66 4.08
C TYR A 290 0.93 2.79 2.84
N ILE A 291 0.38 3.99 2.59
CA ILE A 291 -0.43 4.25 1.40
C ILE A 291 0.39 4.06 0.12
N ASP A 292 1.60 4.65 0.06
CA ASP A 292 2.50 4.52 -1.08
C ASP A 292 2.83 3.04 -1.35
N ARG A 293 3.11 2.28 -0.29
CA ARG A 293 3.35 0.84 -0.40
C ARG A 293 2.13 0.07 -0.87
N VAL A 294 0.94 0.35 -0.30
CA VAL A 294 -0.31 -0.29 -0.75
C VAL A 294 -0.60 0.04 -2.21
N GLN A 295 -0.38 1.29 -2.61
CA GLN A 295 -0.54 1.70 -4.01
C GLN A 295 0.48 0.98 -4.92
N GLU A 296 1.74 0.94 -4.55
CA GLU A 296 2.79 0.28 -5.30
C GLU A 296 2.53 -1.23 -5.43
N ASP A 297 2.27 -1.92 -4.33
CA ASP A 297 1.99 -3.36 -4.32
C ASP A 297 0.69 -3.70 -5.06
N THR A 298 -0.37 -2.89 -4.92
CA THR A 298 -1.65 -3.15 -5.57
C THR A 298 -1.60 -2.84 -7.05
N LEU A 299 -1.06 -1.69 -7.44
CA LEU A 299 -1.10 -1.24 -8.83
C LEU A 299 -0.02 -1.90 -9.70
N SER A 300 1.13 -2.29 -9.13
CA SER A 300 2.11 -3.12 -9.83
C SER A 300 1.65 -4.56 -10.01
N SER A 301 0.75 -5.05 -9.14
CA SER A 301 0.17 -6.39 -9.23
C SER A 301 -0.93 -6.50 -10.30
N TYR A 302 -1.56 -5.39 -10.70
CA TYR A 302 -2.56 -5.38 -11.77
C TYR A 302 -1.90 -5.04 -13.11
N PRO A 303 -1.99 -5.92 -14.12
CA PRO A 303 -1.40 -5.67 -15.42
C PRO A 303 -2.14 -4.59 -16.20
N LEU A 304 -1.47 -4.01 -17.17
CA LEU A 304 -2.09 -3.37 -18.31
C LEU A 304 -2.49 -4.47 -19.30
N THR A 305 -3.79 -4.68 -19.45
CA THR A 305 -4.32 -5.75 -20.29
C THR A 305 -4.72 -5.20 -21.66
N ILE A 306 -4.23 -5.85 -22.71
CA ILE A 306 -4.59 -5.53 -24.09
C ILE A 306 -5.13 -6.82 -24.74
N GLU A 307 -6.38 -6.78 -25.15
CA GLU A 307 -7.07 -7.89 -25.78
C GLU A 307 -7.03 -7.78 -27.31
N ALA A 308 -7.03 -8.92 -28.00
CA ALA A 308 -7.08 -8.96 -29.47
C ALA A 308 -8.39 -8.38 -30.03
N GLU A 309 -9.47 -8.59 -29.31
CA GLU A 309 -10.78 -8.03 -29.62
C GLU A 309 -11.30 -7.28 -28.39
N SER A 310 -11.63 -6.01 -28.56
CA SER A 310 -12.19 -5.18 -27.49
C SER A 310 -13.49 -4.54 -27.94
N MET A 311 -14.49 -4.53 -27.07
CA MET A 311 -15.70 -3.74 -27.28
C MET A 311 -15.52 -2.33 -26.72
N ASP A 312 -15.87 -1.32 -27.51
CA ASP A 312 -15.90 0.06 -27.00
C ASP A 312 -17.07 0.26 -26.04
N MET A 313 -16.77 0.15 -24.75
CA MET A 313 -17.72 0.36 -23.67
C MET A 313 -17.91 1.85 -23.32
N SER A 314 -17.20 2.77 -23.99
CA SER A 314 -17.21 4.20 -23.62
C SER A 314 -18.57 4.83 -23.92
N SER A 315 -19.22 4.45 -25.03
CA SER A 315 -20.57 4.87 -25.38
C SER A 315 -21.61 4.38 -24.37
N MET A 316 -21.48 3.14 -23.92
CA MET A 316 -22.34 2.53 -22.91
C MET A 316 -22.19 3.18 -21.53
N VAL A 317 -20.95 3.45 -21.09
CA VAL A 317 -20.68 4.15 -19.81
C VAL A 317 -21.22 5.59 -19.88
N SER A 318 -21.08 6.26 -21.03
CA SER A 318 -21.62 7.61 -21.23
C SER A 318 -23.14 7.63 -21.17
N SER A 319 -23.80 6.66 -21.79
CA SER A 319 -25.26 6.50 -21.73
C SER A 319 -25.74 6.21 -20.31
N MET A 320 -25.01 5.33 -19.57
CA MET A 320 -25.33 4.96 -18.19
C MET A 320 -25.13 6.13 -17.20
N MET A 321 -24.14 7.01 -17.46
CA MET A 321 -23.90 8.21 -16.67
C MET A 321 -24.85 9.38 -17.02
N GLY A 322 -25.72 9.22 -18.02
CA GLY A 322 -26.60 10.29 -18.48
C GLY A 322 -25.84 11.46 -19.13
N VAL A 323 -24.58 11.23 -19.48
CA VAL A 323 -23.76 12.21 -20.19
C VAL A 323 -24.04 11.97 -21.68
N HIS A 324 -25.03 12.68 -22.23
CA HIS A 324 -25.12 12.77 -23.67
C HIS A 324 -23.79 13.34 -24.18
N ALA A 325 -23.12 12.65 -25.08
CA ALA A 325 -22.04 13.25 -25.84
C ALA A 325 -22.63 14.57 -26.38
N GLN A 326 -22.01 15.67 -26.00
CA GLN A 326 -22.35 16.99 -26.53
C GLN A 326 -22.03 16.96 -28.04
N ASP A 327 -22.99 16.48 -28.81
CA ASP A 327 -23.09 16.94 -30.15
C ASP A 327 -23.52 18.42 -30.05
N GLU A 328 -22.69 19.31 -30.57
CA GLU A 328 -22.96 20.73 -30.67
C GLU A 328 -24.13 20.91 -31.65
N GLY A 329 -25.35 20.71 -31.16
CA GLY A 329 -26.53 20.86 -32.00
C GLY A 329 -27.82 20.62 -31.24
N ASP A 330 -28.37 21.71 -30.67
CA ASP A 330 -29.80 21.88 -30.44
C ASP A 330 -30.52 20.83 -29.57
N GLY A 331 -30.01 20.56 -28.37
CA GLY A 331 -30.81 19.92 -27.33
C GLY A 331 -31.90 20.87 -26.91
N GLU A 332 -33.17 20.56 -27.28
CA GLU A 332 -34.33 21.23 -26.74
C GLU A 332 -34.29 21.18 -25.21
N GLN A 333 -33.95 22.31 -24.60
CA GLN A 333 -34.09 22.47 -23.14
C GLN A 333 -35.60 22.42 -22.83
N HIS A 334 -36.02 21.34 -22.23
CA HIS A 334 -37.37 21.24 -21.69
C HIS A 334 -37.59 22.29 -20.58
N ASP A 335 -38.78 22.89 -20.56
CA ASP A 335 -39.20 23.72 -19.43
C ASP A 335 -39.27 22.87 -18.16
N LEU A 336 -38.88 23.43 -17.01
CA LEU A 336 -38.88 22.73 -15.72
C LEU A 336 -40.25 22.63 -15.06
N ASP A 337 -41.34 22.56 -15.85
CA ASP A 337 -42.71 22.58 -15.44
C ASP A 337 -43.37 21.18 -15.35
N ALA A 338 -42.69 20.15 -15.85
CA ALA A 338 -43.14 18.76 -15.83
C ALA A 338 -41.94 17.77 -15.63
N ILE A 339 -42.26 16.50 -15.45
CA ILE A 339 -41.30 15.41 -15.45
C ILE A 339 -41.30 14.80 -16.85
N TYR A 340 -40.13 14.80 -17.48
CA TYR A 340 -39.96 14.27 -18.85
C TYR A 340 -39.28 12.92 -18.79
N SER A 341 -39.62 12.03 -19.71
CA SER A 341 -38.97 10.70 -19.82
C SER A 341 -37.56 10.85 -20.40
N ASN A 342 -36.60 10.07 -19.86
CA ASN A 342 -35.26 9.93 -20.41
C ASN A 342 -35.14 8.53 -21.02
N ASN A 343 -34.61 8.45 -22.22
CA ASN A 343 -34.50 7.20 -23.00
C ASN A 343 -33.18 6.43 -22.71
N ILE A 344 -32.61 6.55 -21.50
CA ILE A 344 -31.34 5.91 -21.12
C ILE A 344 -31.29 4.41 -21.50
N MET A 345 -32.41 3.70 -21.36
CA MET A 345 -32.48 2.27 -21.65
C MET A 345 -32.40 1.98 -23.15
N TYR A 346 -33.04 2.82 -23.96
CA TYR A 346 -32.96 2.72 -25.42
C TYR A 346 -31.54 3.04 -25.91
N ASP A 347 -30.96 4.13 -25.40
CA ASP A 347 -29.60 4.54 -25.76
C ASP A 347 -28.59 3.48 -25.35
N MET A 348 -28.76 2.84 -24.20
CA MET A 348 -27.95 1.73 -23.74
C MET A 348 -28.10 0.49 -24.66
N MET A 349 -29.35 0.12 -25.02
CA MET A 349 -29.58 -1.00 -25.92
C MET A 349 -29.11 -0.72 -27.35
N SER A 350 -29.30 0.51 -27.83
CA SER A 350 -28.78 0.97 -29.12
C SER A 350 -27.24 0.96 -29.15
N SER A 351 -26.60 1.39 -28.04
CA SER A 351 -25.14 1.33 -27.89
C SER A 351 -24.64 -0.13 -27.86
N PHE A 352 -25.37 -1.05 -27.23
CA PHE A 352 -25.09 -2.47 -27.30
C PHE A 352 -25.21 -3.07 -28.69
N ALA A 353 -26.27 -2.68 -29.41
CA ALA A 353 -26.52 -3.17 -30.75
C ALA A 353 -25.54 -2.61 -31.81
N SER A 354 -24.99 -1.43 -31.55
CA SER A 354 -24.04 -0.72 -32.41
C SER A 354 -22.58 -0.81 -31.95
N ALA A 355 -22.29 -1.56 -30.86
CA ALA A 355 -20.93 -1.73 -30.39
C ALA A 355 -20.11 -2.45 -31.46
N GLU A 356 -19.22 -1.72 -32.10
CA GLU A 356 -18.24 -2.29 -33.03
C GLU A 356 -17.12 -2.96 -32.22
N THR A 357 -16.84 -4.21 -32.55
CA THR A 357 -15.66 -4.92 -32.04
C THR A 357 -14.44 -4.35 -32.73
N GLN A 358 -13.55 -3.74 -31.93
CA GLN A 358 -12.24 -3.28 -32.41
C GLN A 358 -11.24 -4.43 -32.32
N THR A 359 -10.51 -4.69 -33.38
CA THR A 359 -9.45 -5.70 -33.41
C THR A 359 -8.08 -5.04 -33.25
N ASN A 360 -7.28 -5.54 -32.32
CA ASN A 360 -5.92 -5.09 -32.08
C ASN A 360 -4.90 -6.05 -32.74
N ASN A 361 -3.89 -5.49 -33.37
CA ASN A 361 -2.82 -6.30 -33.95
C ASN A 361 -1.80 -6.72 -32.87
N LEU A 362 -2.16 -7.70 -32.05
CA LEU A 362 -1.31 -8.19 -30.98
C LEU A 362 -0.06 -8.92 -31.48
N LYS A 363 -0.06 -9.42 -32.70
CA LYS A 363 1.09 -10.08 -33.33
C LYS A 363 2.26 -9.11 -33.52
N ASP A 364 2.02 -7.96 -34.11
CA ASP A 364 3.05 -6.95 -34.31
C ASP A 364 3.45 -6.31 -32.99
N PHE A 365 2.48 -6.12 -32.07
CA PHE A 365 2.75 -5.57 -30.75
C PHE A 365 3.59 -6.52 -29.89
N LYS A 366 3.32 -7.83 -29.89
CA LYS A 366 4.19 -8.83 -29.26
C LYS A 366 5.61 -8.77 -29.81
N THR A 367 5.75 -8.71 -31.13
CA THR A 367 7.06 -8.60 -31.77
C THR A 367 7.82 -7.34 -31.33
N TYR A 368 7.10 -6.23 -31.12
CA TYR A 368 7.67 -5.00 -30.58
C TYR A 368 8.12 -5.16 -29.13
N LEU A 369 7.29 -5.74 -28.27
CA LEU A 369 7.57 -5.94 -26.85
C LEU A 369 8.77 -6.88 -26.61
N GLU A 370 8.92 -7.92 -27.43
CA GLU A 370 10.03 -8.88 -27.34
C GLU A 370 11.33 -8.36 -28.00
N GLY A 371 11.24 -7.24 -28.71
CA GLY A 371 12.38 -6.56 -29.31
C GLY A 371 13.12 -5.65 -28.33
N ASP A 372 14.28 -5.12 -28.77
CA ASP A 372 15.01 -4.09 -28.03
C ASP A 372 14.26 -2.74 -28.18
N ASN A 373 13.58 -2.31 -27.12
CA ASN A 373 12.74 -1.11 -27.13
C ASN A 373 12.87 -0.33 -25.80
N GLU A 374 12.37 0.91 -25.78
CA GLU A 374 12.46 1.80 -24.61
C GLU A 374 11.61 1.28 -23.43
N LEU A 375 10.56 0.49 -23.66
CA LEU A 375 9.66 0.00 -22.63
C LEU A 375 10.28 -1.12 -21.78
N SER A 376 11.28 -1.84 -22.31
CA SER A 376 11.90 -2.99 -21.63
C SER A 376 12.44 -2.67 -20.23
N SER A 377 12.85 -1.41 -19.98
CA SER A 377 13.33 -0.96 -18.65
C SER A 377 12.22 -0.63 -17.66
N HIS A 378 10.98 -0.49 -18.11
CA HIS A 378 9.80 -0.12 -17.33
C HIS A 378 8.86 -1.30 -17.07
N ILE A 379 9.15 -2.45 -17.69
CA ILE A 379 8.34 -3.66 -17.60
C ILE A 379 9.04 -4.66 -16.68
N SER A 380 8.31 -5.16 -15.69
CA SER A 380 8.76 -6.22 -14.79
C SER A 380 8.53 -7.60 -15.36
N SER A 381 7.36 -7.82 -15.99
CA SER A 381 7.01 -9.10 -16.62
C SER A 381 5.94 -8.89 -17.69
N ILE A 382 5.88 -9.80 -18.66
CA ILE A 382 4.83 -9.85 -19.67
C ILE A 382 4.25 -11.27 -19.67
N SER A 383 2.93 -11.36 -19.56
CA SER A 383 2.21 -12.64 -19.72
C SER A 383 1.37 -12.62 -20.99
N TYR A 384 1.44 -13.69 -21.74
CA TYR A 384 0.66 -13.90 -22.94
C TYR A 384 -0.36 -15.00 -22.72
N ASP A 385 -1.61 -14.70 -23.01
CA ASP A 385 -2.69 -15.68 -22.97
C ASP A 385 -3.13 -16.04 -24.39
N TYR A 386 -3.38 -17.35 -24.64
CA TYR A 386 -3.59 -17.92 -25.98
C TYR A 386 -4.88 -18.69 -26.12
N ASP A 387 -5.83 -18.65 -25.26
CA ASP A 387 -7.13 -19.36 -25.36
C ASP A 387 -6.98 -20.81 -25.91
N LEU A 388 -6.17 -21.59 -25.21
CA LEU A 388 -5.84 -22.96 -25.66
C LEU A 388 -7.02 -23.94 -25.63
N GLY A 389 -8.15 -23.57 -25.02
CA GLY A 389 -9.30 -24.45 -24.86
C GLY A 389 -8.97 -25.76 -24.13
N MET A 390 -7.90 -25.78 -23.33
CA MET A 390 -7.44 -26.98 -22.62
C MET A 390 -8.50 -27.47 -21.61
N SER A 391 -8.75 -28.78 -21.61
CA SER A 391 -9.57 -29.40 -20.58
C SER A 391 -8.69 -30.12 -19.57
N ILE A 392 -8.90 -29.83 -18.28
CA ILE A 392 -8.13 -30.42 -17.19
C ILE A 392 -9.00 -31.44 -16.46
N TYR A 393 -8.53 -32.66 -16.38
CA TYR A 393 -9.25 -33.76 -15.76
C TYR A 393 -8.57 -34.20 -14.46
N ALA A 394 -9.39 -34.48 -13.44
CA ALA A 394 -8.98 -35.02 -12.16
C ALA A 394 -9.81 -36.27 -11.84
N LYS A 395 -9.43 -36.97 -10.77
CA LYS A 395 -10.27 -38.01 -10.15
C LYS A 395 -10.72 -37.53 -8.79
N ASP A 396 -12.01 -37.76 -8.50
CA ASP A 396 -12.57 -37.52 -7.19
C ASP A 396 -12.24 -38.63 -6.19
N THR A 397 -12.75 -38.49 -4.97
CA THR A 397 -12.57 -39.50 -3.90
C THR A 397 -13.15 -40.87 -4.20
N ASP A 398 -14.12 -40.94 -5.08
CA ASP A 398 -14.74 -42.18 -5.54
C ASP A 398 -14.04 -42.78 -6.76
N GLY A 399 -13.06 -42.07 -7.31
CA GLY A 399 -12.27 -42.46 -8.49
C GLY A 399 -12.94 -42.14 -9.82
N LYS A 400 -14.04 -41.40 -9.81
CA LYS A 400 -14.72 -40.91 -11.02
C LYS A 400 -13.87 -39.81 -11.66
N VAL A 401 -13.71 -39.86 -12.97
CA VAL A 401 -13.04 -38.83 -13.73
C VAL A 401 -13.99 -37.69 -14.00
N PHE A 402 -13.56 -36.47 -13.74
CA PHE A 402 -14.34 -35.26 -13.98
C PHE A 402 -13.44 -34.13 -14.52
N LYS A 403 -14.04 -33.11 -15.11
CA LYS A 403 -13.32 -31.90 -15.55
C LYS A 403 -13.14 -30.93 -14.37
N SER A 404 -11.90 -30.55 -14.10
CA SER A 404 -11.52 -29.59 -13.06
C SER A 404 -11.85 -28.15 -13.53
N ASP A 405 -13.13 -27.85 -13.66
CA ASP A 405 -13.69 -26.60 -14.18
C ASP A 405 -14.95 -26.23 -13.37
N VAL A 406 -14.86 -25.10 -12.64
CA VAL A 406 -15.97 -24.61 -11.79
C VAL A 406 -17.18 -24.19 -12.62
N THR A 407 -16.95 -23.65 -13.81
CA THR A 407 -18.05 -23.21 -14.69
C THR A 407 -18.88 -24.39 -15.16
N GLU A 408 -18.23 -25.49 -15.54
CA GLU A 408 -18.91 -26.73 -15.94
C GLU A 408 -19.67 -27.37 -14.77
N LEU A 409 -19.07 -27.31 -13.57
CA LEU A 409 -19.74 -27.76 -12.36
C LEU A 409 -21.02 -26.98 -12.10
N LEU A 410 -20.97 -25.65 -12.17
CA LEU A 410 -22.12 -24.77 -12.01
C LEU A 410 -23.18 -25.04 -13.10
N GLN A 411 -22.75 -25.20 -14.34
CA GLN A 411 -23.64 -25.54 -15.45
C GLN A 411 -24.36 -26.88 -15.20
N THR A 412 -23.64 -27.90 -14.79
CA THR A 412 -24.19 -29.20 -14.44
C THR A 412 -25.22 -29.08 -13.32
N CYS A 413 -24.89 -28.39 -12.25
CA CYS A 413 -25.80 -28.14 -11.14
C CYS A 413 -27.07 -27.41 -11.58
N MET A 414 -26.95 -26.38 -12.42
CA MET A 414 -28.11 -25.63 -12.93
C MET A 414 -28.97 -26.48 -13.83
N SER A 415 -28.36 -27.32 -14.69
CA SER A 415 -29.09 -28.23 -15.57
C SER A 415 -29.86 -29.29 -14.78
N GLU A 416 -29.29 -29.84 -13.74
CA GLU A 416 -29.93 -30.82 -12.87
C GLU A 416 -31.06 -30.22 -12.02
N LEU A 417 -30.88 -28.99 -11.52
CA LEU A 417 -31.86 -28.31 -10.67
C LEU A 417 -33.07 -27.79 -11.42
N TYR A 418 -32.88 -27.23 -12.59
CA TYR A 418 -33.93 -26.50 -13.32
C TYR A 418 -34.38 -27.23 -14.59
N GLY A 419 -33.71 -28.30 -14.98
CA GLY A 419 -34.13 -29.13 -16.11
C GLY A 419 -34.00 -28.39 -17.45
N GLY A 420 -32.83 -28.09 -17.91
CA GLY A 420 -32.59 -27.41 -19.20
C GLY A 420 -31.10 -27.35 -19.55
N ASP A 421 -30.81 -26.98 -20.77
CA ASP A 421 -29.44 -26.68 -21.22
C ASP A 421 -29.10 -25.20 -20.97
N TYR A 422 -28.15 -24.94 -20.07
CA TYR A 422 -27.68 -23.62 -19.70
C TYR A 422 -26.33 -23.27 -20.34
N SER A 423 -25.81 -24.09 -21.25
CA SER A 423 -24.52 -23.88 -21.92
C SER A 423 -24.40 -22.49 -22.56
N SER A 424 -25.43 -22.12 -23.33
CA SER A 424 -25.48 -20.80 -23.99
C SER A 424 -25.52 -19.61 -23.04
N TYR A 425 -26.07 -19.79 -21.84
CA TYR A 425 -26.04 -18.78 -20.79
C TYR A 425 -24.63 -18.57 -20.25
N PHE A 426 -23.93 -19.65 -19.92
CA PHE A 426 -22.56 -19.58 -19.44
C PHE A 426 -21.57 -19.11 -20.52
N GLU A 427 -21.74 -19.50 -21.77
CA GLU A 427 -20.95 -18.95 -22.88
C GLU A 427 -21.11 -17.44 -23.03
N ARG A 428 -22.32 -16.93 -22.89
CA ARG A 428 -22.63 -15.49 -23.04
C ARG A 428 -22.12 -14.63 -21.87
N PHE A 429 -22.07 -15.19 -20.67
CA PHE A 429 -21.65 -14.52 -19.44
C PHE A 429 -20.30 -15.04 -18.91
N GLY A 430 -19.57 -15.83 -19.69
CA GLY A 430 -18.32 -16.49 -19.30
C GLY A 430 -17.28 -15.55 -18.74
N SER A 431 -17.18 -14.33 -19.30
CA SER A 431 -16.24 -13.32 -18.76
C SER A 431 -16.56 -12.87 -17.32
N ALA A 432 -17.81 -13.00 -16.87
CA ALA A 432 -18.19 -12.70 -15.49
C ALA A 432 -17.76 -13.80 -14.49
N TYR A 433 -17.53 -15.02 -15.00
CA TYR A 433 -17.11 -16.18 -14.21
C TYR A 433 -15.61 -16.46 -14.28
N SER A 434 -14.86 -15.74 -15.13
CA SER A 434 -13.40 -15.88 -15.23
C SER A 434 -12.67 -15.64 -13.90
N ALA A 435 -13.26 -14.85 -13.01
CA ALA A 435 -12.77 -14.69 -11.64
C ALA A 435 -12.87 -15.95 -10.75
N MET A 436 -13.54 -17.00 -11.23
CA MET A 436 -13.67 -18.31 -10.56
C MET A 436 -12.75 -19.37 -11.18
N GLU A 437 -11.90 -18.99 -12.13
CA GLU A 437 -10.92 -19.92 -12.69
C GLU A 437 -9.97 -20.41 -11.59
N THR A 438 -9.87 -21.72 -11.46
CA THR A 438 -8.99 -22.34 -10.46
C THR A 438 -7.57 -22.52 -10.96
N TRP A 439 -7.37 -22.51 -12.28
CA TRP A 439 -6.08 -22.67 -12.94
C TRP A 439 -5.62 -21.34 -13.54
N GLU A 440 -4.45 -20.88 -13.15
CA GLU A 440 -3.92 -19.58 -13.60
C GLU A 440 -2.45 -19.71 -14.02
N GLN A 441 -2.07 -19.00 -15.08
CA GLN A 441 -0.68 -18.95 -15.51
C GLN A 441 0.13 -18.03 -14.59
N MET A 442 1.16 -18.58 -13.97
CA MET A 442 2.13 -17.83 -13.17
C MET A 442 2.97 -16.91 -14.07
N LEU A 443 3.36 -15.76 -13.54
CA LEU A 443 4.19 -14.81 -14.27
C LEU A 443 5.52 -15.44 -14.68
N PRO A 444 5.91 -15.34 -15.97
CA PRO A 444 7.21 -15.78 -16.42
C PRO A 444 8.34 -14.87 -15.89
N PRO A 445 9.58 -15.35 -15.84
CA PRO A 445 10.73 -14.52 -15.53
C PRO A 445 10.96 -13.47 -16.63
N GLN A 446 11.49 -12.32 -16.24
CA GLN A 446 11.84 -11.26 -17.20
C GLN A 446 12.97 -11.71 -18.16
N ASP A 447 13.95 -12.46 -17.64
CA ASP A 447 15.04 -13.04 -18.42
C ASP A 447 14.75 -14.51 -18.70
N SER A 448 14.34 -14.80 -19.92
CA SER A 448 14.08 -16.17 -20.39
C SER A 448 15.34 -17.07 -20.44
N GLU A 449 16.55 -16.48 -20.35
CA GLU A 449 17.81 -17.23 -20.30
C GLU A 449 18.22 -17.62 -18.87
N SER A 450 17.54 -17.14 -17.85
CA SER A 450 17.82 -17.44 -16.44
C SER A 450 17.69 -18.93 -16.09
N GLY A 451 16.88 -19.66 -16.86
CA GLY A 451 16.51 -21.05 -16.57
C GLY A 451 15.46 -21.22 -15.48
N GLU A 452 14.96 -20.12 -14.89
CA GLU A 452 13.82 -20.09 -13.99
C GLU A 452 12.52 -20.11 -14.78
N LEU A 453 11.46 -20.67 -14.21
CA LEU A 453 10.15 -20.78 -14.87
C LEU A 453 9.11 -19.81 -14.27
N VAL A 454 9.46 -19.12 -13.18
CA VAL A 454 8.59 -18.23 -12.41
C VAL A 454 9.29 -16.88 -12.20
N GLY A 455 8.57 -15.80 -12.34
CA GLY A 455 9.11 -14.45 -12.22
C GLY A 455 9.41 -14.02 -10.77
N ASP A 456 10.39 -13.13 -10.60
CA ASP A 456 10.84 -12.62 -9.29
C ASP A 456 9.71 -12.02 -8.45
N LEU A 457 8.74 -11.35 -9.07
CA LEU A 457 7.60 -10.76 -8.37
C LEU A 457 6.80 -11.81 -7.58
N LEU A 458 6.63 -13.02 -8.10
CA LEU A 458 5.95 -14.09 -7.37
C LEU A 458 6.80 -14.61 -6.21
N HIS A 459 8.13 -14.68 -6.38
CA HIS A 459 9.04 -15.02 -5.29
C HIS A 459 9.03 -13.98 -4.16
N GLU A 460 8.79 -12.71 -4.47
CA GLU A 460 8.68 -11.63 -3.49
C GLU A 460 7.36 -11.63 -2.74
N GLN A 461 6.27 -12.06 -3.38
CA GLN A 461 4.93 -11.99 -2.81
C GLN A 461 4.48 -13.28 -2.12
N TYR A 462 5.07 -14.42 -2.46
CA TYR A 462 4.66 -15.72 -1.94
C TYR A 462 5.79 -16.44 -1.21
N ASP A 463 5.43 -17.05 -0.08
CA ASP A 463 6.28 -17.97 0.65
C ASP A 463 6.03 -19.40 0.15
N LEU A 464 7.10 -20.12 -0.21
CA LEU A 464 7.04 -21.56 -0.44
C LEU A 464 6.95 -22.27 0.91
N ILE A 465 5.75 -22.77 1.27
CA ILE A 465 5.55 -23.41 2.56
C ILE A 465 5.84 -24.90 2.56
N TYR A 466 5.79 -25.54 1.38
CA TYR A 466 6.14 -26.97 1.20
C TYR A 466 6.57 -27.24 -0.23
N GLY A 467 7.45 -28.24 -0.46
CA GLY A 467 7.88 -28.68 -1.76
C GLY A 467 8.99 -27.83 -2.40
N SER A 468 8.90 -27.59 -3.68
CA SER A 468 9.84 -26.80 -4.47
C SER A 468 9.12 -25.96 -5.54
N TRP A 469 9.76 -24.88 -5.99
CA TRP A 469 9.31 -24.17 -7.18
C TRP A 469 9.42 -25.06 -8.42
N PRO A 470 8.58 -24.86 -9.46
CA PRO A 470 8.58 -25.67 -10.68
C PRO A 470 9.94 -25.60 -11.38
N GLN A 471 10.44 -26.74 -11.82
CA GLN A 471 11.66 -26.88 -12.62
C GLN A 471 11.38 -27.44 -14.01
N ASN A 472 10.18 -28.00 -14.22
CA ASN A 472 9.75 -28.57 -15.47
C ASN A 472 8.38 -28.03 -15.85
N TYR A 473 8.06 -28.06 -17.15
CA TYR A 473 6.80 -27.57 -17.68
C TYR A 473 5.55 -28.29 -17.11
N ASP A 474 5.69 -29.55 -16.68
CA ASP A 474 4.61 -30.39 -16.15
C ASP A 474 4.43 -30.28 -14.62
N GLU A 475 5.08 -29.29 -14.00
CA GLU A 475 5.01 -29.03 -12.58
C GLU A 475 4.15 -27.78 -12.31
N VAL A 476 3.20 -27.92 -11.35
CA VAL A 476 2.27 -26.87 -10.97
C VAL A 476 2.32 -26.61 -9.46
N MET A 477 1.82 -25.46 -9.03
CA MET A 477 1.81 -25.03 -7.64
C MET A 477 0.39 -24.92 -7.11
N LEU A 478 0.19 -25.34 -5.87
CA LEU A 478 -1.05 -25.06 -5.14
C LEU A 478 -0.90 -23.74 -4.38
N ILE A 479 -1.89 -22.86 -4.48
CA ILE A 479 -1.92 -21.56 -3.82
C ILE A 479 -2.99 -21.62 -2.72
N VAL A 480 -2.58 -21.32 -1.48
CA VAL A 480 -3.48 -21.24 -0.33
C VAL A 480 -3.63 -19.79 0.13
N ASN A 481 -4.67 -19.48 0.89
CA ASN A 481 -4.81 -18.16 1.49
C ASN A 481 -3.82 -17.94 2.66
N ARG A 482 -3.85 -16.75 3.27
CA ARG A 482 -2.96 -16.42 4.41
C ARG A 482 -3.17 -17.31 5.63
N ASP A 483 -4.37 -17.83 5.81
CA ASP A 483 -4.74 -18.68 6.93
C ASP A 483 -4.49 -20.15 6.64
N ASN A 484 -3.82 -20.45 5.51
CA ASN A 484 -3.50 -21.82 5.07
C ASN A 484 -4.75 -22.64 4.69
N GLU A 485 -5.73 -21.98 4.08
CA GLU A 485 -6.99 -22.55 3.67
C GLU A 485 -7.14 -22.53 2.15
N ILE A 486 -7.92 -23.45 1.62
CA ILE A 486 -8.42 -23.49 0.24
C ILE A 486 -9.93 -23.42 0.27
N SER A 487 -10.54 -22.77 -0.72
CA SER A 487 -12.00 -22.69 -0.81
C SER A 487 -12.60 -24.05 -1.22
N ASP A 488 -13.89 -24.22 -0.95
CA ASP A 488 -14.68 -25.39 -1.40
C ASP A 488 -14.63 -25.54 -2.93
N LEU A 489 -14.66 -24.46 -3.70
CA LEU A 489 -14.48 -24.52 -5.15
C LEU A 489 -13.15 -25.18 -5.55
N VAL A 490 -12.08 -24.86 -4.82
CA VAL A 490 -10.76 -25.48 -5.02
C VAL A 490 -10.78 -26.95 -4.60
N ILE A 491 -11.42 -27.28 -3.46
CA ILE A 491 -11.59 -28.67 -3.00
C ILE A 491 -12.22 -29.51 -4.10
N TYR A 492 -13.25 -29.00 -4.78
CA TYR A 492 -13.91 -29.68 -5.88
C TYR A 492 -13.03 -29.79 -7.12
N SER A 493 -12.38 -28.70 -7.51
CA SER A 493 -11.48 -28.69 -8.67
C SER A 493 -10.29 -29.63 -8.50
N LEU A 494 -9.86 -29.87 -7.27
CA LEU A 494 -8.82 -30.84 -6.95
C LEU A 494 -9.34 -32.28 -6.87
N GLY A 495 -10.67 -32.51 -6.76
CA GLY A 495 -11.23 -33.83 -6.53
C GLY A 495 -11.08 -34.33 -5.10
N LEU A 496 -10.95 -33.45 -4.14
CA LEU A 496 -10.84 -33.78 -2.70
C LEU A 496 -12.20 -34.11 -2.05
N SER A 497 -13.29 -33.95 -2.81
CA SER A 497 -14.65 -34.36 -2.45
C SER A 497 -15.31 -35.08 -3.65
N ALA A 498 -16.29 -35.96 -3.39
CA ALA A 498 -17.04 -36.60 -4.46
C ALA A 498 -17.90 -35.57 -5.19
N GLN A 499 -17.99 -35.66 -6.52
CA GLN A 499 -18.75 -34.69 -7.34
C GLN A 499 -20.24 -34.69 -6.98
N ASP A 500 -20.79 -35.86 -6.68
CA ASP A 500 -22.21 -36.01 -6.33
C ASP A 500 -22.56 -35.31 -5.00
N GLU A 501 -21.62 -35.21 -4.04
CA GLU A 501 -21.80 -34.46 -2.78
C GLU A 501 -21.91 -32.95 -3.01
N VAL A 502 -21.30 -32.47 -4.08
CA VAL A 502 -21.33 -31.02 -4.47
C VAL A 502 -22.72 -30.66 -4.96
N VAL A 503 -23.25 -31.47 -5.87
CA VAL A 503 -24.60 -31.29 -6.44
C VAL A 503 -25.62 -31.35 -5.34
N GLU A 504 -25.54 -32.34 -4.44
CA GLU A 504 -26.44 -32.51 -3.29
C GLU A 504 -26.34 -31.28 -2.34
N SER A 505 -25.14 -30.78 -2.07
CA SER A 505 -24.93 -29.59 -1.25
C SER A 505 -25.57 -28.33 -1.83
N MET A 506 -25.44 -28.14 -3.15
CA MET A 506 -26.08 -27.02 -3.85
C MET A 506 -27.61 -27.16 -3.89
N GLN A 507 -28.14 -28.34 -4.06
CA GLN A 507 -29.58 -28.62 -4.00
C GLN A 507 -30.15 -28.23 -2.62
N HIS A 508 -29.49 -28.63 -1.54
CA HIS A 508 -29.89 -28.25 -0.18
C HIS A 508 -29.87 -26.76 0.07
N MET A 509 -28.89 -26.05 -0.48
CA MET A 509 -28.81 -24.57 -0.36
C MET A 509 -29.98 -23.89 -1.07
N LEU A 510 -30.38 -24.38 -2.23
CA LEU A 510 -31.46 -23.80 -3.03
C LEU A 510 -32.84 -24.12 -2.47
N ASP A 511 -33.04 -25.31 -1.91
CA ASP A 511 -34.29 -25.71 -1.27
C ASP A 511 -34.49 -25.07 0.13
N GLY A 512 -33.50 -24.31 0.65
CA GLY A 512 -33.55 -23.68 1.95
C GLY A 512 -33.57 -24.66 3.12
N SER A 513 -33.16 -25.92 2.91
CA SER A 513 -32.99 -26.93 3.96
C SER A 513 -31.72 -26.61 4.76
N GLU A 514 -31.75 -26.92 6.08
CA GLU A 514 -30.55 -26.74 6.92
C GLU A 514 -29.42 -27.64 6.38
N PHE A 515 -28.38 -26.97 5.87
CA PHE A 515 -27.13 -27.62 5.49
C PHE A 515 -26.29 -27.79 6.76
N ASP A 516 -26.01 -29.02 7.12
CA ASP A 516 -25.08 -29.30 8.22
C ASP A 516 -23.68 -28.96 7.71
N THR A 517 -23.11 -27.85 8.16
CA THR A 517 -21.74 -27.45 7.81
C THR A 517 -20.80 -28.57 8.20
N LYS A 518 -20.21 -29.24 7.21
CA LYS A 518 -19.24 -30.31 7.46
C LYS A 518 -18.15 -29.82 8.41
N ASP A 519 -17.68 -30.75 9.26
CA ASP A 519 -16.47 -30.50 10.06
C ASP A 519 -15.34 -30.02 9.15
N ILE A 520 -14.53 -29.08 9.63
CA ILE A 520 -13.38 -28.56 8.89
C ILE A 520 -12.49 -29.74 8.50
N GLN A 521 -12.39 -29.98 7.20
CA GLN A 521 -11.52 -31.02 6.66
C GLN A 521 -10.07 -30.49 6.59
N SER A 522 -9.11 -31.39 6.66
CA SER A 522 -7.69 -31.03 6.52
C SER A 522 -6.94 -32.14 5.77
N TRP A 523 -6.00 -31.71 4.94
CA TRP A 523 -5.14 -32.59 4.17
C TRP A 523 -3.68 -32.32 4.50
N SER A 524 -2.83 -33.32 4.44
CA SER A 524 -1.40 -33.10 4.60
C SER A 524 -0.81 -32.47 3.33
N TYR A 525 0.26 -31.69 3.50
CA TYR A 525 0.98 -31.12 2.36
C TYR A 525 1.52 -32.21 1.42
N GLU A 526 1.91 -33.35 1.95
CA GLU A 526 2.41 -34.49 1.19
C GLU A 526 1.30 -35.10 0.31
N ASP A 527 0.08 -35.25 0.83
CA ASP A 527 -1.04 -35.77 0.06
C ASP A 527 -1.40 -34.85 -1.10
N LEU A 528 -1.43 -33.54 -0.85
CA LEU A 528 -1.72 -32.53 -1.88
C LEU A 528 -0.63 -32.48 -2.96
N CYS A 529 0.65 -32.57 -2.60
CA CYS A 529 1.75 -32.63 -3.56
C CYS A 529 1.88 -33.97 -4.31
N ASN A 530 1.15 -34.99 -3.92
CA ASN A 530 1.05 -36.23 -4.67
C ASN A 530 -0.08 -36.24 -5.73
N MET A 531 -0.89 -35.22 -5.78
CA MET A 531 -1.97 -35.10 -6.75
C MET A 531 -1.44 -34.83 -8.14
N SER A 532 -2.10 -35.42 -9.12
CA SER A 532 -1.79 -35.23 -10.54
C SER A 532 -3.06 -35.06 -11.36
N PHE A 533 -2.96 -34.22 -12.37
CA PHE A 533 -4.06 -33.91 -13.28
C PHE A 533 -3.68 -34.29 -14.70
N LYS A 534 -4.70 -34.40 -15.55
CA LYS A 534 -4.50 -34.70 -16.97
C LYS A 534 -5.03 -33.54 -17.80
N ILE A 535 -4.16 -32.85 -18.50
CA ILE A 535 -4.52 -31.80 -19.47
C ILE A 535 -4.72 -32.47 -20.80
N VAL A 536 -5.89 -32.30 -21.39
CA VAL A 536 -6.26 -32.79 -22.73
C VAL A 536 -6.55 -31.59 -23.61
N LEU A 537 -5.89 -31.55 -24.75
CA LEU A 537 -6.10 -30.51 -25.77
C LEU A 537 -7.39 -30.77 -26.55
N PRO A 538 -8.03 -29.72 -27.13
CA PRO A 538 -9.23 -29.89 -27.91
C PRO A 538 -9.10 -30.95 -28.99
N ALA A 539 -8.03 -30.96 -29.78
CA ALA A 539 -7.77 -31.96 -30.81
C ALA A 539 -7.61 -33.39 -30.27
N GLU A 540 -7.15 -33.55 -29.04
CA GLU A 540 -6.93 -34.89 -28.41
C GLU A 540 -8.23 -35.57 -27.96
N ARG A 541 -9.35 -34.83 -27.89
CA ARG A 541 -10.67 -35.38 -27.55
C ARG A 541 -11.25 -36.18 -28.70
N TYR A 542 -10.76 -35.98 -29.93
CA TYR A 542 -11.28 -36.58 -31.12
C TYR A 542 -10.58 -37.89 -31.48
N GLN A 543 -11.35 -38.94 -31.57
CA GLN A 543 -10.88 -40.27 -32.01
C GLN A 543 -11.33 -40.58 -33.40
N TYR A 544 -10.41 -41.06 -34.28
CA TYR A 544 -10.72 -41.45 -35.64
C TYR A 544 -11.43 -42.81 -35.70
N ASP A 545 -12.62 -42.85 -36.27
CA ASP A 545 -13.31 -44.09 -36.61
C ASP A 545 -13.03 -44.50 -38.08
N SER A 546 -12.30 -45.57 -38.23
CA SER A 546 -11.94 -46.06 -39.57
C SER A 546 -13.10 -46.63 -40.34
N ALA A 547 -14.25 -46.91 -39.71
CA ALA A 547 -15.43 -47.45 -40.40
C ALA A 547 -16.25 -46.35 -41.06
N SER A 548 -16.41 -45.21 -40.40
CA SER A 548 -17.12 -44.03 -40.88
C SER A 548 -16.22 -43.07 -41.66
N GLY A 549 -14.89 -43.07 -41.38
CA GLY A 549 -13.94 -42.09 -41.89
C GLY A 549 -14.00 -40.74 -41.21
N THR A 550 -14.68 -40.66 -40.08
CA THR A 550 -14.94 -39.43 -39.31
C THR A 550 -14.21 -39.45 -37.95
N TYR A 551 -14.18 -38.32 -37.29
CA TYR A 551 -13.71 -38.24 -35.93
C TYR A 551 -14.88 -38.03 -34.96
N THR A 552 -14.83 -38.67 -33.77
CA THR A 552 -15.84 -38.58 -32.73
C THR A 552 -15.21 -37.98 -31.48
N ASP A 553 -15.84 -36.95 -30.89
CA ASP A 553 -15.46 -36.41 -29.58
C ASP A 553 -15.85 -37.44 -28.50
N VAL A 554 -14.83 -38.05 -27.86
CA VAL A 554 -15.05 -39.08 -26.86
C VAL A 554 -15.27 -38.46 -25.45
N SER A 555 -15.06 -37.16 -25.26
CA SER A 555 -15.24 -36.50 -23.99
C SER A 555 -16.68 -36.39 -23.51
N THR A 556 -17.62 -36.70 -24.39
CA THR A 556 -19.07 -36.63 -24.13
C THR A 556 -19.64 -37.82 -23.33
N THR A 557 -18.81 -38.79 -22.99
CA THR A 557 -19.25 -40.01 -22.27
C THR A 557 -18.29 -40.37 -21.14
N ASP A 558 -18.82 -40.96 -20.06
CA ASP A 558 -18.00 -41.37 -18.91
C ASP A 558 -16.87 -42.35 -19.31
N THR A 559 -17.15 -43.27 -20.20
CA THR A 559 -16.17 -44.24 -20.74
C THR A 559 -15.07 -43.50 -21.50
N GLY A 560 -15.43 -42.49 -22.26
CA GLY A 560 -14.50 -41.65 -23.00
C GLY A 560 -13.65 -40.78 -22.08
N LEU A 561 -14.24 -40.20 -21.01
CA LEU A 561 -13.50 -39.48 -19.97
C LEU A 561 -12.48 -40.38 -19.29
N ASP A 562 -12.89 -41.59 -18.88
CA ASP A 562 -11.99 -42.62 -18.34
C ASP A 562 -10.83 -42.94 -19.29
N PHE A 563 -11.13 -43.06 -20.62
CA PHE A 563 -10.11 -43.29 -21.62
C PHE A 563 -9.12 -42.11 -21.72
N LEU A 564 -9.64 -40.88 -21.81
CA LEU A 564 -8.81 -39.66 -21.89
C LEU A 564 -7.88 -39.50 -20.67
N TYR A 565 -8.38 -39.81 -19.48
CA TYR A 565 -7.59 -39.68 -18.26
C TYR A 565 -6.53 -40.77 -18.09
N ASN A 566 -6.89 -42.06 -18.40
CA ASN A 566 -6.03 -43.18 -18.12
C ASN A 566 -5.05 -43.52 -19.27
N SER A 567 -5.32 -43.07 -20.51
CA SER A 567 -4.43 -43.32 -21.64
C SER A 567 -3.10 -42.58 -21.47
N ASP A 568 -1.98 -43.25 -21.71
CA ASP A 568 -0.67 -42.63 -21.72
C ASP A 568 -0.36 -41.90 -23.05
N ASP A 569 -1.08 -42.24 -24.10
CA ASP A 569 -0.87 -41.66 -25.45
C ASP A 569 -1.66 -40.34 -25.65
N VAL A 570 -2.57 -40.01 -24.78
CA VAL A 570 -3.44 -38.83 -24.86
C VAL A 570 -3.18 -37.91 -23.69
N GLY A 571 -3.20 -36.61 -23.94
CA GLY A 571 -3.08 -35.56 -22.91
C GLY A 571 -1.66 -35.42 -22.34
N THR A 572 -1.55 -34.56 -21.36
CA THR A 572 -0.31 -34.24 -20.62
C THR A 572 -0.59 -34.36 -19.12
N ARG A 573 0.18 -35.18 -18.41
CA ARG A 573 0.08 -35.25 -16.95
C ARG A 573 0.86 -34.10 -16.33
N VAL A 574 0.24 -33.43 -15.36
CA VAL A 574 0.86 -32.42 -14.52
C VAL A 574 0.70 -32.81 -13.05
N LYS A 575 1.63 -32.38 -12.21
CA LYS A 575 1.67 -32.71 -10.77
C LYS A 575 1.90 -31.46 -9.92
N ILE A 576 1.31 -31.41 -8.74
CA ILE A 576 1.62 -30.40 -7.75
C ILE A 576 2.99 -30.71 -7.15
N VAL A 577 3.92 -29.73 -7.21
CA VAL A 577 5.29 -29.91 -6.66
C VAL A 577 5.55 -29.03 -5.45
N GLY A 578 4.73 -28.02 -5.19
CA GLY A 578 4.88 -27.16 -4.05
C GLY A 578 3.60 -26.39 -3.72
N ILE A 579 3.60 -25.78 -2.54
CA ILE A 579 2.48 -25.03 -2.00
C ILE A 579 2.94 -23.63 -1.66
N LEU A 580 2.24 -22.63 -2.20
CA LEU A 580 2.51 -21.21 -2.04
C LEU A 580 1.49 -20.56 -1.10
N ARG A 581 1.95 -19.64 -0.29
CA ARG A 581 1.10 -18.80 0.56
C ARG A 581 1.53 -17.33 0.41
N PRO A 582 0.60 -16.36 0.27
CA PRO A 582 0.94 -14.95 0.25
C PRO A 582 1.70 -14.58 1.53
N ASN A 583 2.85 -13.93 1.40
CA ASN A 583 3.66 -13.54 2.56
C ASN A 583 2.99 -12.41 3.38
N GLU A 584 3.48 -12.16 4.60
CA GLU A 584 2.91 -11.16 5.51
C GLU A 584 2.96 -9.72 4.93
N ASN A 585 3.86 -9.47 4.01
CA ASN A 585 4.07 -8.15 3.41
C ASN A 585 3.26 -7.93 2.13
N ALA A 586 2.80 -8.97 1.45
CA ALA A 586 1.97 -8.83 0.26
C ALA A 586 0.65 -8.15 0.62
N VAL A 587 0.31 -7.06 -0.04
CA VAL A 587 -0.94 -6.32 0.22
C VAL A 587 -2.11 -6.93 -0.54
N SER A 588 -1.86 -7.40 -1.75
CA SER A 588 -2.83 -8.12 -2.60
C SER A 588 -2.23 -9.44 -3.09
N SER A 589 -3.10 -10.40 -3.38
CA SER A 589 -2.70 -11.64 -4.05
C SER A 589 -2.63 -11.37 -5.55
N MET A 590 -1.48 -11.64 -6.19
CA MET A 590 -1.35 -11.54 -7.64
C MET A 590 -2.03 -12.69 -8.36
N LEU A 591 -2.08 -13.86 -7.71
CA LEU A 591 -2.73 -15.04 -8.25
C LEU A 591 -4.11 -15.15 -7.61
N SER A 592 -5.13 -15.16 -8.45
CA SER A 592 -6.53 -15.37 -8.08
C SER A 592 -6.90 -16.84 -8.14
N GLY A 593 -6.24 -17.62 -9.01
CA GLY A 593 -6.38 -19.05 -9.13
C GLY A 593 -5.75 -19.82 -7.98
N ALA A 594 -6.25 -21.03 -7.74
CA ALA A 594 -5.71 -21.90 -6.70
C ALA A 594 -4.57 -22.79 -7.20
N ILE A 595 -4.47 -23.01 -8.50
CA ILE A 595 -3.42 -23.82 -9.11
C ILE A 595 -2.66 -22.96 -10.13
N GLY A 596 -1.39 -22.70 -9.83
CA GLY A 596 -0.49 -21.95 -10.69
C GLY A 596 0.32 -22.87 -11.62
N TYR A 597 0.27 -22.61 -12.93
CA TYR A 597 1.11 -23.30 -13.91
C TYR A 597 2.06 -22.34 -14.63
N THR A 598 3.11 -22.85 -15.26
CA THR A 598 4.14 -22.02 -15.90
C THR A 598 3.83 -21.72 -17.35
N SER A 599 4.36 -20.62 -17.89
CA SER A 599 4.32 -20.30 -19.33
C SER A 599 4.98 -21.38 -20.19
N ALA A 600 5.97 -22.12 -19.61
CA ALA A 600 6.58 -23.25 -20.29
C ALA A 600 5.60 -24.40 -20.57
N LEU A 601 4.58 -24.57 -19.72
CA LEU A 601 3.48 -25.50 -19.98
C LEU A 601 2.64 -25.03 -21.17
N THR A 602 2.26 -23.75 -21.22
CA THR A 602 1.56 -23.15 -22.36
C THR A 602 2.32 -23.38 -23.65
N ASP A 603 3.60 -23.05 -23.68
CA ASP A 603 4.44 -23.25 -24.86
C ASP A 603 4.54 -24.72 -25.31
N TYR A 604 4.64 -25.62 -24.33
CA TYR A 604 4.64 -27.06 -24.61
C TYR A 604 3.31 -27.51 -25.22
N LEU A 605 2.19 -27.09 -24.65
CA LEU A 605 0.85 -27.49 -25.08
C LEU A 605 0.52 -26.93 -26.47
N VAL A 606 0.89 -25.70 -26.79
CA VAL A 606 0.71 -25.12 -28.15
C VAL A 606 1.51 -25.90 -29.16
N LYS A 607 2.78 -26.22 -28.88
CA LYS A 607 3.60 -27.04 -29.78
C LYS A 607 3.02 -28.44 -29.96
N LYS A 608 2.48 -29.04 -28.92
CA LYS A 608 1.84 -30.36 -28.93
C LYS A 608 0.55 -30.32 -29.75
N ALA A 609 -0.31 -29.32 -29.59
CA ALA A 609 -1.54 -29.11 -30.33
C ALA A 609 -1.27 -29.12 -31.81
N GLY A 610 -0.30 -28.33 -32.30
CA GLY A 610 0.10 -28.26 -33.70
C GLY A 610 0.64 -29.57 -34.29
N GLN A 611 0.99 -30.55 -33.44
CA GLN A 611 1.50 -31.88 -33.90
C GLN A 611 0.40 -32.94 -33.92
N THR A 612 -0.81 -32.65 -33.42
CA THR A 612 -1.93 -33.61 -33.45
C THR A 612 -2.29 -33.99 -34.90
N GLU A 613 -2.69 -35.26 -35.09
CA GLU A 613 -2.97 -35.77 -36.44
C GLU A 613 -4.18 -35.07 -37.07
N ILE A 614 -5.22 -34.84 -36.31
CA ILE A 614 -6.44 -34.20 -36.81
C ILE A 614 -6.21 -32.75 -37.21
N LEU A 615 -5.47 -31.98 -36.42
CA LEU A 615 -5.17 -30.58 -36.77
C LEU A 615 -4.25 -30.48 -37.98
N ARG A 616 -3.27 -31.40 -38.10
CA ARG A 616 -2.43 -31.47 -39.26
C ARG A 616 -3.22 -31.80 -40.50
N LYS A 617 -4.17 -32.76 -40.43
CA LYS A 617 -5.06 -33.08 -41.55
C LYS A 617 -5.93 -31.88 -41.94
N GLN A 618 -6.50 -31.15 -40.98
CA GLN A 618 -7.30 -29.97 -41.27
C GLN A 618 -6.48 -28.89 -42.01
N ARG A 619 -5.24 -28.68 -41.59
CA ARG A 619 -4.35 -27.71 -42.27
C ARG A 619 -3.93 -28.17 -43.67
N GLU A 620 -3.83 -29.48 -43.91
CA GLU A 620 -3.49 -30.06 -45.21
C GLU A 620 -4.70 -30.04 -46.18
N ASP A 621 -5.93 -30.08 -45.65
CA ASP A 621 -7.16 -30.05 -46.44
C ASP A 621 -8.10 -28.95 -45.95
N PRO A 622 -7.93 -27.70 -46.46
CA PRO A 622 -8.72 -26.56 -46.02
C PRO A 622 -10.15 -26.53 -46.56
N ASP A 623 -10.45 -27.36 -47.55
CA ASP A 623 -11.76 -27.40 -48.23
C ASP A 623 -12.70 -28.44 -47.58
N THR A 624 -12.17 -29.32 -46.70
CA THR A 624 -12.92 -30.40 -46.05
C THR A 624 -12.93 -30.24 -44.54
N ASP A 625 -14.10 -30.36 -43.96
CA ASP A 625 -14.24 -30.55 -42.50
C ASP A 625 -13.74 -31.97 -42.16
N VAL A 626 -12.53 -32.08 -41.69
CA VAL A 626 -11.91 -33.37 -41.38
C VAL A 626 -12.59 -34.11 -40.22
N ILE A 627 -13.33 -33.41 -39.36
CA ILE A 627 -14.07 -34.02 -38.23
C ILE A 627 -15.23 -34.85 -38.81
N LEU A 628 -16.01 -34.25 -39.70
CA LEU A 628 -17.18 -34.83 -40.27
C LEU A 628 -16.88 -35.62 -41.55
N GLY A 629 -15.72 -35.38 -42.19
CA GLY A 629 -15.38 -35.92 -43.51
C GLY A 629 -16.18 -35.32 -44.63
N LEU A 630 -16.70 -34.10 -44.48
CA LEU A 630 -17.58 -33.41 -45.41
C LEU A 630 -16.92 -32.14 -45.96
N PRO A 631 -17.18 -31.76 -47.24
CA PRO A 631 -16.73 -30.47 -47.75
C PRO A 631 -17.43 -29.33 -46.99
N PHE A 632 -16.73 -28.21 -46.77
CA PHE A 632 -17.34 -27.01 -46.19
C PHE A 632 -18.35 -26.38 -47.14
N LEU A 633 -19.41 -25.81 -46.57
CA LEU A 633 -20.40 -25.04 -47.31
C LEU A 633 -19.73 -23.79 -47.91
N THR A 634 -19.84 -23.62 -49.21
CA THR A 634 -19.33 -22.44 -49.97
C THR A 634 -20.48 -21.52 -50.33
N ASP A 635 -20.22 -20.20 -50.53
CA ASP A 635 -21.22 -19.21 -50.91
C ASP A 635 -21.95 -19.57 -52.23
N ASP A 636 -21.32 -20.32 -53.09
CA ASP A 636 -21.90 -20.75 -54.37
C ASP A 636 -22.63 -22.10 -54.26
N TYR A 637 -22.63 -22.74 -53.07
CA TYR A 637 -23.30 -24.03 -52.90
C TYR A 637 -24.80 -23.85 -52.83
N SER A 638 -25.51 -24.42 -53.80
CA SER A 638 -26.96 -24.48 -53.80
C SER A 638 -27.42 -25.77 -54.45
N VAL A 639 -28.31 -26.46 -53.77
CA VAL A 639 -28.92 -27.69 -54.27
C VAL A 639 -30.31 -27.32 -54.75
N SER A 640 -30.60 -27.61 -56.04
CA SER A 640 -31.95 -27.35 -56.55
C SER A 640 -32.98 -28.29 -55.93
N ASP A 641 -34.25 -27.86 -55.91
CA ASP A 641 -35.35 -28.73 -55.43
C ASP A 641 -35.43 -30.09 -56.19
N GLU A 642 -35.15 -30.07 -57.47
CA GLU A 642 -35.13 -31.34 -58.29
C GLU A 642 -33.97 -32.28 -57.82
N GLN A 643 -32.82 -31.70 -57.46
CA GLN A 643 -31.69 -32.48 -56.91
C GLN A 643 -32.00 -32.99 -55.50
N LYS A 644 -32.58 -32.17 -54.67
CA LYS A 644 -33.03 -32.59 -53.27
C LYS A 644 -34.07 -33.73 -53.39
N GLU A 645 -35.05 -33.64 -54.31
CA GLU A 645 -36.02 -34.74 -54.52
C GLU A 645 -35.31 -36.03 -54.93
N ALA A 646 -34.31 -35.96 -55.82
CA ALA A 646 -33.56 -37.12 -56.28
C ALA A 646 -32.73 -37.73 -55.13
N ASP A 647 -31.96 -36.93 -54.42
CA ASP A 647 -31.07 -37.39 -53.33
C ASP A 647 -31.91 -37.99 -52.20
N VAL A 648 -33.05 -37.40 -51.85
CA VAL A 648 -33.99 -37.94 -50.85
C VAL A 648 -34.55 -39.29 -51.32
N THR A 649 -34.91 -39.39 -52.57
CA THR A 649 -35.46 -40.63 -53.08
C THR A 649 -34.42 -41.75 -53.00
N ASP A 650 -33.19 -41.49 -53.47
CA ASP A 650 -32.09 -42.46 -53.39
C ASP A 650 -31.80 -42.89 -52.00
N TYR A 651 -31.78 -41.91 -51.02
CA TYR A 651 -31.57 -42.15 -49.61
C TYR A 651 -32.68 -43.06 -49.05
N LEU A 652 -33.93 -42.74 -49.26
CA LEU A 652 -35.09 -43.52 -48.80
C LEU A 652 -35.05 -45.01 -49.27
N GLU A 653 -34.46 -45.30 -50.43
CA GLU A 653 -34.26 -46.69 -50.89
C GLU A 653 -33.25 -47.46 -50.05
N THR A 654 -32.31 -46.76 -49.35
CA THR A 654 -31.30 -47.40 -48.49
C THR A 654 -31.84 -47.77 -47.08
N LEU A 655 -32.97 -47.21 -46.70
CA LEU A 655 -33.53 -47.34 -45.36
C LEU A 655 -34.27 -48.69 -45.14
N SER A 656 -34.23 -49.17 -43.91
CA SER A 656 -35.03 -50.27 -43.44
C SER A 656 -36.54 -49.95 -43.44
N VAL A 657 -37.41 -50.94 -43.39
CA VAL A 657 -38.88 -50.76 -43.34
C VAL A 657 -39.30 -49.84 -42.19
N THR A 658 -38.66 -49.99 -41.03
CA THR A 658 -38.98 -49.15 -39.86
C THR A 658 -38.55 -47.71 -40.04
N GLU A 659 -37.35 -47.48 -40.60
CA GLU A 659 -36.84 -46.17 -40.89
C GLU A 659 -37.63 -45.46 -42.00
N ARG A 660 -38.03 -46.22 -43.02
CA ARG A 660 -38.93 -45.70 -44.09
C ARG A 660 -40.29 -45.30 -43.56
N ALA A 661 -40.84 -46.04 -42.63
CA ALA A 661 -42.08 -45.68 -41.98
C ALA A 661 -41.95 -44.40 -41.13
N ALA A 662 -40.83 -44.22 -40.44
CA ALA A 662 -40.53 -43.03 -39.69
C ALA A 662 -40.31 -41.80 -40.60
N ALA A 663 -39.53 -41.96 -41.68
CA ALA A 663 -39.33 -40.91 -42.69
C ALA A 663 -40.65 -40.48 -43.35
N TYR A 664 -41.53 -41.43 -43.73
CA TYR A 664 -42.87 -41.09 -44.24
C TYR A 664 -43.71 -40.31 -43.25
N THR A 665 -43.68 -40.71 -41.98
CA THR A 665 -44.43 -39.99 -40.95
C THR A 665 -43.89 -38.58 -40.77
N ALA A 666 -42.57 -38.38 -40.77
CA ALA A 666 -41.93 -37.09 -40.67
C ALA A 666 -42.25 -36.18 -41.88
N MET A 667 -42.08 -36.69 -43.11
CA MET A 667 -42.41 -35.93 -44.28
C MET A 667 -43.88 -35.48 -44.30
N MET A 668 -44.80 -36.42 -44.00
CA MET A 668 -46.21 -36.08 -43.98
C MET A 668 -46.61 -35.10 -42.88
N SER A 669 -45.79 -34.95 -41.85
CA SER A 669 -46.00 -34.00 -40.73
C SER A 669 -45.61 -32.58 -41.15
N VAL A 670 -44.97 -32.38 -42.30
CA VAL A 670 -44.65 -31.07 -42.82
C VAL A 670 -45.83 -30.56 -43.66
N PRO A 671 -46.46 -29.43 -43.29
CA PRO A 671 -47.52 -28.84 -44.08
C PRO A 671 -46.94 -28.13 -45.32
N SER A 672 -47.74 -28.12 -46.38
CA SER A 672 -47.35 -27.30 -47.58
C SER A 672 -47.44 -25.79 -47.29
N GLU A 673 -46.62 -25.02 -47.95
CA GLU A 673 -46.62 -23.56 -47.82
C GLU A 673 -47.99 -22.97 -48.22
N GLU A 674 -48.70 -23.54 -49.19
CA GLU A 674 -50.02 -23.12 -49.55
C GLU A 674 -51.01 -23.30 -48.37
N TYR A 675 -50.92 -24.44 -47.66
CA TYR A 675 -51.75 -24.70 -46.48
C TYR A 675 -51.41 -23.74 -45.31
N LEU A 676 -50.11 -23.57 -45.01
CA LEU A 676 -49.63 -22.65 -43.97
C LEU A 676 -50.10 -21.23 -44.24
N SER A 677 -49.80 -20.68 -45.43
CA SER A 677 -50.12 -19.32 -45.74
C SER A 677 -51.64 -19.09 -45.70
N ALA A 678 -52.48 -20.04 -46.20
CA ALA A 678 -53.93 -19.90 -46.13
C ALA A 678 -54.49 -19.82 -44.68
N ILE A 679 -53.91 -20.61 -43.75
CA ILE A 679 -54.36 -20.59 -42.36
C ILE A 679 -53.80 -19.36 -41.64
N VAL A 680 -52.55 -19.03 -41.87
CA VAL A 680 -51.92 -17.81 -41.30
C VAL A 680 -52.65 -16.57 -41.77
N ASP A 681 -52.91 -16.39 -43.03
CA ASP A 681 -53.66 -15.27 -43.58
C ASP A 681 -55.06 -15.18 -43.00
N GLN A 682 -55.71 -16.33 -42.84
CA GLN A 682 -57.00 -16.39 -42.19
C GLN A 682 -56.96 -15.92 -40.71
N GLN A 683 -55.98 -16.35 -39.96
CA GLN A 683 -55.82 -16.00 -38.56
C GLN A 683 -55.40 -14.53 -38.43
N MET A 684 -54.38 -14.11 -39.16
CA MET A 684 -53.87 -12.72 -39.13
C MET A 684 -54.92 -11.72 -39.62
N GLY A 685 -55.66 -12.07 -40.70
CA GLY A 685 -56.75 -11.21 -41.21
C GLY A 685 -57.89 -10.95 -40.24
N SER A 686 -57.97 -11.69 -39.16
CA SER A 686 -58.97 -11.50 -38.09
C SER A 686 -58.43 -10.68 -36.91
N LEU A 687 -57.12 -10.33 -36.88
CA LEU A 687 -56.46 -9.66 -35.78
C LEU A 687 -56.20 -8.19 -36.18
N ASP A 688 -56.55 -7.28 -35.30
CA ASP A 688 -56.10 -5.90 -35.33
C ASP A 688 -54.92 -5.71 -34.38
N ARG A 689 -54.21 -4.58 -34.50
CA ARG A 689 -53.03 -4.30 -33.66
C ARG A 689 -53.32 -4.46 -32.15
N ALA A 690 -54.48 -4.01 -31.67
CA ALA A 690 -54.83 -4.09 -30.29
C ALA A 690 -54.99 -5.55 -29.77
N SER A 691 -55.54 -6.43 -30.66
CA SER A 691 -55.65 -7.86 -30.37
C SER A 691 -54.30 -8.57 -30.36
N ILE A 692 -53.40 -8.18 -31.27
CA ILE A 692 -52.01 -8.67 -31.32
C ILE A 692 -51.23 -8.24 -30.07
N GLU A 693 -51.29 -6.97 -29.73
CA GLU A 693 -50.64 -6.47 -28.48
C GLU A 693 -51.12 -7.25 -27.24
N GLN A 694 -52.43 -7.46 -27.14
CA GLN A 694 -53.00 -8.19 -26.00
C GLN A 694 -52.55 -9.65 -25.99
N MET A 695 -52.43 -10.31 -27.12
CA MET A 695 -51.95 -11.71 -27.26
C MET A 695 -50.50 -11.80 -26.84
N VAL A 696 -49.65 -10.94 -27.37
CA VAL A 696 -48.18 -10.91 -27.02
C VAL A 696 -47.97 -10.60 -25.54
N ILE A 697 -48.70 -9.60 -25.00
CA ILE A 697 -48.62 -9.25 -23.54
C ILE A 697 -48.97 -10.47 -22.70
N SER A 698 -50.07 -11.17 -22.98
CA SER A 698 -50.51 -12.29 -22.16
C SER A 698 -49.56 -13.49 -22.27
N THR A 699 -48.97 -13.75 -23.45
CA THR A 699 -48.04 -14.84 -23.65
C THR A 699 -46.71 -14.59 -22.95
N TYR A 700 -46.09 -13.45 -23.17
CA TYR A 700 -44.81 -13.11 -22.59
C TYR A 700 -44.89 -12.89 -21.05
N ALA A 701 -45.92 -12.24 -20.55
CA ALA A 701 -46.10 -12.07 -19.10
C ALA A 701 -46.20 -13.43 -18.39
N GLN A 702 -46.86 -14.41 -19.03
CA GLN A 702 -46.99 -15.74 -18.46
C GLN A 702 -45.70 -16.60 -18.58
N GLN A 703 -44.98 -16.49 -19.68
CA GLN A 703 -43.74 -17.27 -19.90
C GLN A 703 -42.56 -16.74 -19.11
N MET A 704 -42.42 -15.41 -19.02
CA MET A 704 -41.25 -14.76 -18.42
C MET A 704 -41.47 -14.33 -16.98
N SER A 705 -42.65 -14.51 -16.41
CA SER A 705 -43.01 -14.02 -15.05
C SER A 705 -42.80 -12.49 -14.88
N VAL A 706 -42.95 -11.73 -15.95
CA VAL A 706 -42.83 -10.27 -15.99
C VAL A 706 -44.23 -9.63 -15.92
N ASP A 707 -44.34 -8.45 -15.32
CA ASP A 707 -45.62 -7.78 -15.22
C ASP A 707 -46.13 -7.28 -16.59
N GLU A 708 -47.44 -7.34 -16.81
CA GLU A 708 -48.05 -6.96 -18.08
C GLU A 708 -47.78 -5.50 -18.51
N ALA A 709 -47.54 -4.59 -17.56
CA ALA A 709 -47.30 -3.19 -17.86
C ALA A 709 -45.91 -3.00 -18.51
N THR A 710 -44.92 -3.77 -18.06
CA THR A 710 -43.58 -3.77 -18.63
C THR A 710 -43.62 -4.31 -20.07
N VAL A 711 -44.26 -5.46 -20.30
CA VAL A 711 -44.40 -6.04 -21.65
C VAL A 711 -45.13 -5.07 -22.57
N LYS A 712 -46.20 -4.43 -22.08
CA LYS A 712 -46.97 -3.45 -22.85
C LYS A 712 -46.15 -2.21 -23.27
N SER A 713 -45.24 -1.73 -22.39
CA SER A 713 -44.37 -0.60 -22.73
C SER A 713 -43.39 -0.96 -23.84
N TYR A 714 -42.95 -2.23 -23.89
CA TYR A 714 -42.04 -2.76 -24.91
C TYR A 714 -42.76 -2.84 -26.28
N ILE A 715 -43.91 -3.44 -26.30
CA ILE A 715 -44.72 -3.63 -27.53
C ILE A 715 -45.19 -2.28 -28.12
N ALA A 716 -45.44 -1.30 -27.29
CA ALA A 716 -45.89 0.04 -27.74
C ALA A 716 -44.79 0.77 -28.57
N GLN A 717 -43.54 0.34 -28.49
CA GLN A 717 -42.39 0.91 -29.20
C GLN A 717 -42.09 0.15 -30.50
N MET A 718 -42.69 -1.04 -30.71
CA MET A 718 -42.49 -1.82 -31.95
C MET A 718 -43.37 -1.21 -33.06
N ASP A 719 -42.77 -1.13 -34.26
CA ASP A 719 -43.56 -0.81 -35.45
C ASP A 719 -44.50 -1.97 -35.81
N ASP A 720 -45.45 -1.69 -36.68
CA ASP A 720 -46.48 -2.66 -37.10
C ASP A 720 -45.84 -3.85 -37.83
N GLU A 721 -44.84 -3.62 -38.66
CA GLU A 721 -44.17 -4.64 -39.45
C GLU A 721 -43.46 -5.66 -38.56
N THR A 722 -42.67 -5.20 -37.60
CA THR A 722 -41.98 -6.04 -36.64
C THR A 722 -42.93 -6.84 -35.74
N LEU A 723 -43.95 -6.18 -35.18
CA LEU A 723 -44.93 -6.81 -34.30
C LEU A 723 -45.79 -7.86 -35.03
N PHE A 724 -46.25 -7.55 -36.25
CA PHE A 724 -47.03 -8.45 -37.04
C PHE A 724 -46.18 -9.62 -37.52
N GLY A 725 -44.91 -9.41 -37.92
CA GLY A 725 -43.99 -10.45 -38.28
C GLY A 725 -43.73 -11.47 -37.16
N TYR A 726 -43.59 -11.00 -35.91
CA TYR A 726 -43.45 -11.86 -34.73
C TYR A 726 -44.67 -12.77 -34.52
N VAL A 727 -45.86 -12.19 -34.60
CA VAL A 727 -47.08 -12.96 -34.40
C VAL A 727 -47.33 -13.89 -35.57
N GLU A 728 -47.07 -13.50 -36.79
CA GLU A 728 -47.15 -14.37 -37.98
C GLU A 728 -46.24 -15.60 -37.82
N GLN A 729 -44.97 -15.39 -37.37
CA GLN A 729 -44.06 -16.47 -37.14
C GLN A 729 -44.57 -17.41 -36.04
N SER A 730 -45.05 -16.89 -34.91
CA SER A 730 -45.63 -17.71 -33.82
C SER A 730 -46.87 -18.50 -34.26
N ILE A 731 -47.72 -17.88 -35.10
CA ILE A 731 -48.91 -18.60 -35.68
C ILE A 731 -48.44 -19.71 -36.62
N ARG A 732 -47.42 -19.47 -37.45
CA ARG A 732 -46.81 -20.48 -38.34
C ARG A 732 -46.34 -21.69 -37.54
N GLU A 733 -45.59 -21.46 -36.52
CA GLU A 733 -45.07 -22.50 -35.62
C GLU A 733 -46.21 -23.32 -35.01
N GLN A 734 -47.20 -22.65 -34.42
CA GLN A 734 -48.36 -23.29 -33.82
C GLN A 734 -49.18 -24.09 -34.82
N VAL A 735 -49.40 -23.58 -36.02
CA VAL A 735 -50.13 -24.28 -37.10
C VAL A 735 -49.34 -25.49 -37.55
N THR A 736 -48.05 -25.39 -37.67
CA THR A 736 -47.16 -26.51 -38.04
C THR A 736 -47.23 -27.61 -36.99
N GLU A 737 -47.12 -27.28 -35.68
CA GLU A 737 -47.26 -28.27 -34.60
C GLU A 737 -48.63 -28.97 -34.61
N GLN A 738 -49.69 -28.20 -34.73
CA GLN A 738 -51.06 -28.75 -34.79
C GLN A 738 -51.25 -29.66 -35.96
N TYR A 739 -50.74 -29.29 -37.16
CA TYR A 739 -50.77 -30.10 -38.35
C TYR A 739 -50.00 -31.41 -38.13
N ALA A 740 -48.76 -31.31 -37.60
CA ALA A 740 -47.92 -32.47 -37.30
C ALA A 740 -48.62 -33.43 -36.32
N ALA A 741 -49.17 -32.92 -35.22
CA ALA A 741 -49.93 -33.72 -34.25
C ALA A 741 -51.14 -34.39 -34.88
N GLY A 742 -51.88 -33.67 -35.76
CA GLY A 742 -53.01 -34.20 -36.49
C GLY A 742 -52.62 -35.32 -37.47
N VAL A 743 -51.49 -35.19 -38.14
CA VAL A 743 -50.94 -36.20 -39.03
C VAL A 743 -50.49 -37.43 -38.24
N GLN A 744 -49.71 -37.25 -37.17
CA GLN A 744 -49.27 -38.36 -36.30
C GLN A 744 -50.45 -39.16 -35.73
N ALA A 745 -51.47 -38.46 -35.25
CA ALA A 745 -52.70 -39.12 -34.75
C ALA A 745 -53.38 -39.98 -35.83
N ARG A 746 -53.40 -39.54 -37.08
CA ARG A 746 -53.96 -40.30 -38.21
C ARG A 746 -53.09 -41.51 -38.57
N LEU A 747 -51.77 -41.35 -38.58
CA LEU A 747 -50.82 -42.39 -38.99
C LEU A 747 -50.54 -43.39 -37.88
N SER A 748 -50.78 -43.05 -36.60
CA SER A 748 -50.55 -43.91 -35.44
C SER A 748 -51.25 -45.27 -35.43
N ASN A 749 -52.32 -45.43 -36.25
CA ASN A 749 -53.02 -46.70 -36.38
C ASN A 749 -52.47 -47.56 -37.52
N MET A 750 -51.50 -47.10 -38.30
CA MET A 750 -50.89 -47.86 -39.38
C MET A 750 -49.65 -48.62 -38.83
N THR A 751 -49.39 -49.83 -39.38
CA THR A 751 -48.14 -50.56 -39.08
C THR A 751 -46.97 -49.95 -39.88
N SER A 752 -45.73 -50.24 -39.44
CA SER A 752 -44.52 -49.82 -40.14
C SER A 752 -44.50 -50.29 -41.60
N ASP A 753 -44.97 -51.54 -41.85
CA ASP A 753 -45.15 -52.07 -43.24
C ASP A 753 -46.14 -51.27 -44.10
N GLN A 754 -47.25 -50.84 -43.50
CA GLN A 754 -48.25 -50.01 -44.16
C GLN A 754 -47.74 -48.59 -44.46
N LEU A 755 -47.01 -48.01 -43.53
CA LEU A 755 -46.43 -46.69 -43.73
C LEU A 755 -45.30 -46.69 -44.77
N ALA A 756 -44.42 -47.73 -44.75
CA ALA A 756 -43.41 -47.92 -45.76
C ALA A 756 -43.98 -48.12 -47.14
N MET A 757 -45.08 -48.95 -47.28
CA MET A 757 -45.81 -49.17 -48.56
C MET A 757 -46.46 -47.84 -49.00
N ALA A 758 -46.98 -47.03 -48.11
CA ALA A 758 -47.55 -45.74 -48.49
C ALA A 758 -46.47 -44.76 -49.01
N LEU A 759 -45.26 -44.80 -48.42
CA LEU A 759 -44.13 -44.09 -48.91
C LEU A 759 -43.75 -44.54 -50.38
N ASP A 760 -43.65 -45.87 -50.57
CA ASP A 760 -43.32 -46.43 -51.92
C ASP A 760 -44.33 -45.98 -52.98
N LEU A 761 -45.62 -46.01 -52.64
CA LEU A 761 -46.68 -45.48 -53.52
C LEU A 761 -46.60 -43.98 -53.76
N ALA A 762 -46.16 -43.24 -52.77
CA ALA A 762 -45.97 -41.77 -52.89
C ALA A 762 -44.77 -41.43 -53.80
N LEU A 763 -43.68 -42.17 -53.67
CA LEU A 763 -42.49 -42.02 -54.50
C LEU A 763 -42.81 -42.42 -55.99
N GLU A 764 -43.62 -43.45 -56.18
CA GLU A 764 -44.11 -43.84 -57.50
C GLU A 764 -45.15 -42.84 -58.08
N LYS A 765 -45.48 -41.76 -57.34
CA LYS A 765 -46.52 -40.79 -57.69
C LYS A 765 -47.86 -41.48 -58.06
N SER A 766 -48.20 -42.50 -57.26
CA SER A 766 -49.43 -43.26 -57.41
C SER A 766 -50.64 -42.40 -57.02
N PRO A 767 -51.76 -42.47 -57.80
CA PRO A 767 -53.02 -41.77 -57.48
C PRO A 767 -53.72 -42.33 -56.24
N ALA A 768 -53.21 -43.42 -55.66
CA ALA A 768 -53.77 -44.10 -54.47
C ALA A 768 -53.41 -43.40 -53.11
N VAL A 769 -52.40 -42.52 -53.10
CA VAL A 769 -51.92 -41.80 -51.98
C VAL A 769 -51.71 -40.32 -52.30
N THR A 770 -51.64 -39.46 -51.28
CA THR A 770 -51.33 -38.03 -51.47
C THR A 770 -49.90 -37.93 -52.00
N PRO A 771 -49.63 -37.24 -53.13
CA PRO A 771 -48.25 -36.98 -53.56
C PRO A 771 -47.47 -36.20 -52.53
N LEU A 772 -46.16 -36.48 -52.40
CA LEU A 772 -45.25 -35.65 -51.60
C LEU A 772 -45.03 -34.31 -52.29
N THR A 773 -44.89 -33.27 -51.49
CA THR A 773 -44.64 -31.92 -51.98
C THR A 773 -43.13 -31.59 -51.93
N SER A 774 -42.73 -30.57 -52.67
CA SER A 774 -41.30 -30.11 -52.64
C SER A 774 -40.87 -29.73 -51.24
N GLU A 775 -41.75 -29.13 -50.41
CA GLU A 775 -41.43 -28.74 -49.06
C GLU A 775 -41.15 -29.96 -48.17
N GLN A 776 -41.82 -31.08 -48.40
CA GLN A 776 -41.61 -32.33 -47.70
C GLN A 776 -40.27 -32.98 -48.06
N TYR A 777 -39.91 -32.95 -49.33
CA TYR A 777 -38.58 -33.38 -49.80
C TYR A 777 -37.49 -32.52 -49.25
N ASN A 778 -37.63 -31.19 -49.36
CA ASN A 778 -36.65 -30.23 -48.86
C ASN A 778 -36.48 -30.40 -47.34
N TRP A 779 -37.60 -30.52 -46.60
CA TRP A 779 -37.50 -30.73 -45.15
C TRP A 779 -36.75 -32.02 -44.81
N LEU A 780 -37.01 -33.12 -45.49
CA LEU A 780 -36.30 -34.40 -45.25
C LEU A 780 -34.82 -34.30 -45.58
N TYR A 781 -34.48 -33.61 -46.69
CA TYR A 781 -33.12 -33.34 -47.09
C TYR A 781 -32.38 -32.52 -46.02
N ASP A 782 -33.00 -31.46 -45.59
CA ASP A 782 -32.35 -30.49 -44.69
C ASP A 782 -32.33 -30.97 -43.18
N ASN A 783 -33.24 -31.86 -42.78
CA ASN A 783 -33.42 -32.20 -41.35
C ASN A 783 -33.28 -33.70 -41.02
N TYR A 784 -33.35 -34.58 -41.95
CA TYR A 784 -33.39 -36.03 -41.72
C TYR A 784 -32.28 -36.82 -42.40
N MET A 785 -31.88 -36.40 -43.60
CA MET A 785 -30.74 -36.98 -44.28
C MET A 785 -29.44 -36.68 -43.57
N PRO A 786 -28.45 -37.58 -43.62
CA PRO A 786 -27.09 -37.23 -43.24
C PRO A 786 -26.61 -36.00 -44.04
N ALA A 787 -26.02 -35.05 -43.37
CA ALA A 787 -25.45 -33.87 -44.02
C ALA A 787 -24.45 -34.28 -45.12
N THR A 788 -24.47 -33.61 -46.25
CA THR A 788 -23.53 -33.79 -47.36
C THR A 788 -22.47 -32.72 -47.43
N VAL A 789 -22.66 -31.65 -46.68
CA VAL A 789 -21.75 -30.53 -46.50
C VAL A 789 -21.69 -30.15 -45.02
N SER A 790 -20.59 -29.62 -44.59
CA SER A 790 -20.44 -29.05 -43.24
C SER A 790 -20.89 -27.60 -43.25
N ASN A 791 -21.69 -27.21 -42.26
CA ASN A 791 -22.07 -25.81 -42.00
C ASN A 791 -21.01 -25.00 -41.30
N GLY A 792 -19.90 -25.61 -40.84
CA GLY A 792 -18.75 -24.93 -40.24
C GLY A 792 -17.88 -24.26 -41.30
N THR A 793 -16.85 -23.57 -40.82
CA THR A 793 -15.80 -23.03 -41.67
C THR A 793 -14.44 -23.66 -41.33
N TYR A 794 -13.48 -23.50 -42.23
CA TYR A 794 -12.09 -23.93 -41.96
C TYR A 794 -11.53 -23.29 -40.68
N GLU A 795 -11.79 -21.99 -40.48
CA GLU A 795 -11.37 -21.22 -39.29
C GLU A 795 -12.07 -21.72 -38.05
N ASP A 796 -13.36 -22.03 -38.11
CA ASP A 796 -14.08 -22.59 -36.94
C ASP A 796 -13.52 -23.94 -36.54
N ASN A 797 -13.18 -24.81 -37.51
CA ASN A 797 -12.57 -26.10 -37.21
C ASN A 797 -11.17 -25.96 -36.63
N LEU A 798 -10.35 -25.03 -37.14
CA LEU A 798 -9.04 -24.75 -36.51
C LEU A 798 -9.18 -24.30 -35.06
N LYS A 799 -10.11 -23.39 -34.82
CA LYS A 799 -10.40 -22.92 -33.44
C LYS A 799 -10.95 -24.06 -32.56
N LEU A 800 -11.88 -24.85 -33.06
CA LEU A 800 -12.45 -26.01 -32.34
C LEU A 800 -11.40 -27.06 -31.98
N LEU A 801 -10.41 -27.26 -32.85
CA LEU A 801 -9.30 -28.18 -32.65
C LEU A 801 -8.16 -27.57 -31.81
N GLY A 802 -8.27 -26.30 -31.40
CA GLY A 802 -7.28 -25.61 -30.56
C GLY A 802 -6.02 -25.22 -31.35
N ASP A 803 -6.18 -24.81 -32.61
CA ASP A 803 -5.08 -24.24 -33.41
C ASP A 803 -4.74 -22.84 -32.89
N VAL A 804 -3.56 -22.68 -32.33
CA VAL A 804 -3.06 -21.44 -31.74
C VAL A 804 -1.71 -21.05 -32.33
N ASP A 805 -1.60 -19.81 -32.75
CA ASP A 805 -0.32 -19.20 -33.17
C ASP A 805 0.33 -18.47 -31.98
N LEU A 806 1.49 -18.98 -31.53
CA LEU A 806 2.28 -18.32 -30.49
C LEU A 806 2.68 -16.86 -30.80
N ALA A 807 2.68 -16.51 -32.09
CA ALA A 807 2.93 -15.13 -32.49
C ALA A 807 1.71 -14.20 -32.30
N SER A 808 0.51 -14.74 -32.16
CA SER A 808 -0.73 -13.98 -32.04
C SER A 808 -1.46 -14.34 -30.74
N PRO A 809 -1.10 -13.77 -29.59
CA PRO A 809 -1.80 -14.01 -28.35
C PRO A 809 -3.21 -13.41 -28.40
N LYS A 810 -4.14 -13.96 -27.61
CA LYS A 810 -5.48 -13.40 -27.43
C LYS A 810 -5.43 -12.18 -26.51
N THR A 811 -4.58 -12.25 -25.48
CA THR A 811 -4.42 -11.17 -24.48
C THR A 811 -2.94 -11.01 -24.14
N ILE A 812 -2.52 -9.76 -23.99
CA ILE A 812 -1.19 -9.38 -23.47
C ILE A 812 -1.38 -8.66 -22.15
N ASN A 813 -0.79 -9.20 -21.10
CA ASN A 813 -0.76 -8.60 -19.77
C ASN A 813 0.63 -8.09 -19.47
N ILE A 814 0.79 -6.76 -19.31
CA ILE A 814 2.05 -6.07 -19.07
C ILE A 814 2.07 -5.63 -17.61
N TYR A 815 3.08 -6.09 -16.86
CA TYR A 815 3.31 -5.71 -15.46
C TYR A 815 4.41 -4.67 -15.41
N ALA A 816 4.11 -3.47 -14.92
CA ALA A 816 5.07 -2.39 -14.78
C ALA A 816 6.03 -2.64 -13.62
N SER A 817 7.28 -2.15 -13.73
CA SER A 817 8.28 -2.28 -12.67
C SER A 817 7.96 -1.44 -11.44
N THR A 818 7.34 -0.28 -11.64
CA THR A 818 6.87 0.62 -10.57
C THR A 818 5.54 1.25 -10.93
N PHE A 819 4.85 1.83 -9.95
CA PHE A 819 3.62 2.60 -10.21
C PHE A 819 3.84 3.76 -11.19
N ALA A 820 4.98 4.44 -11.08
CA ALA A 820 5.32 5.55 -11.99
C ALA A 820 5.57 5.09 -13.45
N ASP A 821 5.97 3.84 -13.65
CA ASP A 821 6.16 3.26 -14.98
C ASP A 821 4.83 2.84 -15.63
N LYS A 822 3.79 2.68 -14.81
CA LYS A 822 2.45 2.34 -15.30
C LYS A 822 1.71 3.55 -15.89
N ASP A 823 1.94 4.76 -15.37
CA ASP A 823 1.39 6.03 -15.85
C ASP A 823 2.09 6.48 -17.15
#